data_1a1c52140931aa6ea8adbff3effecfa3
#
_entry.id   1a1c52140931aa6ea8adbff3effecfa3
#
_cell.length_a   1.000
_cell.length_b   1.000
_cell.length_c   1.000
_cell.angle_alpha   90.00
_cell.angle_beta   90.00
_cell.angle_gamma   90.00
#
_symmetry.space_group_name_H-M   'P 1'
#
loop_
_entity.id
_entity.type
_entity.pdbx_description
1 polymer ?
#
loop_
_entity_poly.entity_id
_entity_poly.type
_entity_poly.pdbx_seq_one_letter_code
_entity_poly.pdbx_strand_id
1 'polypeptide(L)'
;MKNFSLLNCLIFSSLVIGQPSPTEESKIVEAYQIKDKLIQNSRVKNINFKNIGPTIMSGRVVALEVNPNDPSEFYVAYASGGVWHTENNGTSFNSISEEWPTQNIGEITMDWENGTLWVGTGENNASRSSYSGIGILKTNSDGSNWKNVGLNDSHHIGKILVNPNDRNHVVVGVTGHLYSNSENRGIYVSIDGGESWSKTLYLNERTGIIDMSYTPGDFNIMYATSWEKDRKAWNFDEDGISSGIYKSLDAGLTWNLITTDKSGFPRGEGVGRIGIAVFDQNILYAVHDSQFFRKETSTKNKSNELTKESFENMSVKQFNKIKTKDLNRFLRANRFPAEYTAKSVKSNINNNRINPSDLYKYLVDANSVMFDTPIIGAEIYRSNNGGKTWFKTHNTYLDGLYYTYGYYFGKVHVDPNDSDKIYTYGVPILTSDDGGKTFYRIGKENVHADHHDLWINPNKRGHLIDGNDGGVNITYDDGKNWIKNNSTEVGQFYSINVDYQKPYNVYGGLQDNGVWMGPHNSIENKRWEMSGSYPWKMILGGDGMEVQIDRNQPNIVYTGSQFGSYFRLDLDTNKRTYIKPRHKLGESPYRFNWQTPILLSAHNQDILYLGSNILHRSFNGGDKWENISADLTKGGKPGNVPYGTITTISESQFSFGLIYVGTDDGLIHVTKNGGSSWSRISDNLPQDLWVSKVYASTHDKGTIYVSMNGYRWDDFTPYVYMSEDYGKSWNPINSNLPFSPVNVIIEDNVNKDILYVGNDHGVYISLNKGKFWEPFTKGLNSASVHDLVIQKEMNHLLVGTHGRSIYLAELENIQKLNSEILNQDLYVYDIKDIKRSNSWGTKWGTWGDYVTPNMDIVIFSKNKIDYRISIKSNDGKQVHINAGVLDKGLNYIDYNLRYNNNDLKKSLDNSDYLAKGSYKLLLTVNNNSIEKEFKIK
;
A
#
# COMPACT_ATOMS: atom_id res chain seq x y z
N MET A 1 -6.57 -53.71 53.04
CA MET A 1 -6.92 -52.30 52.77
C MET A 1 -5.79 -51.71 51.88
N LYS A 2 -6.07 -51.58 50.60
CA LYS A 2 -5.11 -51.12 49.59
C LYS A 2 -5.34 -49.65 49.32
N ASN A 3 -4.33 -48.81 49.58
CA ASN A 3 -4.35 -47.40 49.23
C ASN A 3 -4.08 -47.24 47.70
N PHE A 4 -5.03 -46.70 47.02
CA PHE A 4 -4.83 -46.21 45.62
C PHE A 4 -4.38 -44.77 45.72
N SER A 5 -3.16 -44.51 45.28
CA SER A 5 -2.62 -43.17 45.05
C SER A 5 -2.96 -42.76 43.63
N LEU A 6 -3.82 -41.75 43.44
CA LEU A 6 -4.05 -41.11 42.14
C LEU A 6 -2.88 -40.18 41.80
N LEU A 7 -2.11 -40.55 40.80
CA LEU A 7 -1.09 -39.73 40.20
C LEU A 7 -1.77 -38.81 39.13
N ASN A 8 -1.97 -37.55 39.46
CA ASN A 8 -2.41 -36.54 38.51
C ASN A 8 -1.25 -36.25 37.54
N CYS A 9 -1.27 -36.82 36.33
CA CYS A 9 -0.46 -36.38 35.24
C CYS A 9 -1.02 -35.05 34.68
N LEU A 10 -0.39 -33.96 35.07
CA LEU A 10 -0.51 -32.69 34.33
C LEU A 10 0.17 -32.87 32.97
N ILE A 11 -0.64 -33.06 31.93
CA ILE A 11 -0.18 -32.97 30.55
C ILE A 11 0.04 -31.49 30.27
N PHE A 12 1.29 -31.03 30.36
CA PHE A 12 1.72 -29.81 29.71
C PHE A 12 1.69 -30.10 28.20
N SER A 13 0.62 -29.71 27.54
CA SER A 13 0.65 -29.55 26.08
C SER A 13 1.59 -28.38 25.77
N SER A 14 2.86 -28.71 25.48
CA SER A 14 3.72 -27.78 24.77
C SER A 14 3.02 -27.50 23.42
N LEU A 15 2.44 -26.31 23.26
CA LEU A 15 2.08 -25.78 21.96
C LEU A 15 3.37 -25.75 21.14
N VAL A 16 3.56 -26.72 20.28
CA VAL A 16 4.50 -26.62 19.17
C VAL A 16 3.91 -25.53 18.28
N ILE A 17 4.40 -24.31 18.42
CA ILE A 17 4.08 -23.23 17.52
C ILE A 17 4.73 -23.63 16.19
N GLY A 18 3.94 -24.22 15.27
CA GLY A 18 4.37 -24.56 13.92
C GLY A 18 4.77 -23.30 13.14
N GLN A 19 5.47 -23.49 12.03
CA GLN A 19 5.68 -22.39 11.08
C GLN A 19 4.31 -21.85 10.63
N PRO A 20 4.20 -20.52 10.33
CA PRO A 20 2.98 -19.97 9.75
C PRO A 20 2.57 -20.75 8.51
N SER A 21 1.28 -20.97 8.34
CA SER A 21 0.71 -21.68 7.20
C SER A 21 -0.32 -20.79 6.49
N PRO A 22 -0.51 -20.96 5.17
CA PRO A 22 -1.52 -20.21 4.43
C PRO A 22 -2.90 -20.34 5.06
N THR A 23 -3.65 -19.25 5.05
CA THR A 23 -5.03 -19.20 5.54
C THR A 23 -5.94 -19.99 4.62
N GLU A 24 -6.77 -20.87 5.18
CA GLU A 24 -7.75 -21.65 4.41
C GLU A 24 -8.80 -20.76 3.73
N GLU A 25 -9.24 -21.11 2.51
CA GLU A 25 -10.26 -20.42 1.72
C GLU A 25 -11.52 -20.09 2.53
N SER A 26 -12.00 -21.07 3.32
CA SER A 26 -13.18 -20.91 4.16
C SER A 26 -13.08 -19.73 5.12
N LYS A 27 -11.88 -19.46 5.65
CA LYS A 27 -11.60 -18.36 6.57
C LYS A 27 -11.54 -17.00 5.84
N ILE A 28 -11.04 -16.99 4.62
CA ILE A 28 -11.04 -15.79 3.78
C ILE A 28 -12.48 -15.37 3.49
N VAL A 29 -13.32 -16.29 3.05
CA VAL A 29 -14.74 -16.03 2.76
C VAL A 29 -15.50 -15.61 4.03
N GLU A 30 -15.28 -16.32 5.16
CA GLU A 30 -15.90 -16.00 6.44
C GLU A 30 -15.55 -14.58 6.91
N ALA A 31 -14.31 -14.10 6.66
CA ALA A 31 -13.84 -12.80 7.10
C ALA A 31 -14.69 -11.65 6.58
N TYR A 32 -15.10 -11.69 5.31
CA TYR A 32 -15.96 -10.66 4.71
C TYR A 32 -17.37 -10.69 5.31
N GLN A 33 -17.94 -11.88 5.49
CA GLN A 33 -19.26 -12.03 6.11
C GLN A 33 -19.29 -11.55 7.56
N ILE A 34 -18.21 -11.80 8.31
CA ILE A 34 -18.05 -11.29 9.68
C ILE A 34 -17.95 -9.77 9.66
N LYS A 35 -17.15 -9.19 8.77
CA LYS A 35 -16.98 -7.74 8.65
C LYS A 35 -18.32 -7.04 8.40
N ASP A 36 -19.13 -7.52 7.45
CA ASP A 36 -20.44 -6.94 7.15
C ASP A 36 -21.38 -6.95 8.35
N LYS A 37 -21.45 -8.08 9.07
CA LYS A 37 -22.25 -8.18 10.31
C LYS A 37 -21.76 -7.21 11.40
N LEU A 38 -20.44 -7.04 11.52
CA LEU A 38 -19.83 -6.12 12.49
C LEU A 38 -20.14 -4.65 12.11
N ILE A 39 -20.09 -4.28 10.82
CA ILE A 39 -20.42 -2.92 10.35
C ILE A 39 -21.83 -2.52 10.76
N GLN A 40 -22.80 -3.39 10.54
CA GLN A 40 -24.20 -3.13 10.90
C GLN A 40 -24.38 -2.86 12.40
N ASN A 41 -23.55 -3.49 13.25
CA ASN A 41 -23.62 -3.41 14.69
C ASN A 41 -22.63 -2.44 15.34
N SER A 42 -21.78 -1.77 14.55
CA SER A 42 -20.76 -0.87 15.05
C SER A 42 -21.37 0.38 15.70
N ARG A 43 -20.87 0.73 16.88
CA ARG A 43 -21.27 1.94 17.62
C ARG A 43 -20.70 3.22 17.05
N VAL A 44 -19.70 3.11 16.18
CA VAL A 44 -19.01 4.23 15.51
C VAL A 44 -19.34 4.33 14.01
N LYS A 45 -20.27 3.51 13.50
CA LYS A 45 -20.60 3.43 12.07
C LYS A 45 -21.07 4.75 11.43
N ASN A 46 -21.51 5.72 12.23
CA ASN A 46 -21.99 7.01 11.73
C ASN A 46 -20.92 8.10 11.71
N ILE A 47 -19.70 7.80 12.18
CA ILE A 47 -18.58 8.75 12.16
C ILE A 47 -17.89 8.66 10.82
N ASN A 48 -17.80 9.79 10.14
CA ASN A 48 -17.32 9.84 8.76
C ASN A 48 -15.81 10.07 8.69
N PHE A 49 -15.15 9.29 7.87
CA PHE A 49 -13.81 9.60 7.37
C PHE A 49 -13.90 10.53 6.16
N LYS A 50 -12.99 11.46 6.08
CA LYS A 50 -12.82 12.36 4.95
C LYS A 50 -11.48 12.06 4.30
N ASN A 51 -11.45 11.80 2.99
CA ASN A 51 -10.20 11.77 2.24
C ASN A 51 -9.62 13.18 2.15
N ILE A 52 -8.33 13.33 2.45
CA ILE A 52 -7.62 14.61 2.44
C ILE A 52 -6.52 14.67 1.38
N GLY A 53 -6.45 13.67 0.51
CA GLY A 53 -5.47 13.56 -0.57
C GLY A 53 -4.13 12.97 -0.12
N PRO A 54 -3.06 13.19 -0.88
CA PRO A 54 -2.99 13.94 -2.15
C PRO A 54 -3.70 13.24 -3.33
N THR A 55 -4.07 14.00 -4.36
CA THR A 55 -4.70 13.50 -5.60
C THR A 55 -3.81 13.71 -6.83
N ILE A 56 -2.66 14.34 -6.69
CA ILE A 56 -1.79 14.72 -7.82
C ILE A 56 -0.95 13.56 -8.36
N MET A 57 -0.64 12.60 -7.51
CA MET A 57 0.12 11.40 -7.84
C MET A 57 -0.70 10.20 -7.45
N SER A 58 -1.38 9.60 -8.41
CA SER A 58 -2.11 8.35 -8.18
C SER A 58 -1.16 7.16 -8.20
N GLY A 59 -1.57 6.06 -7.54
CA GLY A 59 -0.77 4.84 -7.45
C GLY A 59 -0.78 4.02 -8.74
N ARG A 60 -0.23 2.82 -8.65
CA ARG A 60 0.01 1.88 -9.76
C ARG A 60 -1.27 1.44 -10.46
N VAL A 61 -1.39 1.78 -11.75
CA VAL A 61 -2.43 1.27 -12.65
C VAL A 61 -2.01 -0.11 -13.17
N VAL A 62 -2.86 -1.11 -13.02
CA VAL A 62 -2.57 -2.50 -13.42
C VAL A 62 -3.36 -2.98 -14.63
N ALA A 63 -4.53 -2.38 -14.89
CA ALA A 63 -5.35 -2.71 -16.04
C ALA A 63 -6.18 -1.50 -16.51
N LEU A 64 -6.45 -1.46 -17.81
CA LEU A 64 -7.25 -0.46 -18.49
C LEU A 64 -8.31 -1.14 -19.35
N GLU A 65 -9.56 -0.69 -19.27
CA GLU A 65 -10.65 -1.12 -20.18
C GLU A 65 -11.28 0.10 -20.82
N VAL A 66 -11.15 0.20 -22.12
CA VAL A 66 -11.56 1.39 -22.89
C VAL A 66 -12.72 1.04 -23.83
N ASN A 67 -13.75 1.89 -23.84
CA ASN A 67 -14.90 1.73 -24.74
C ASN A 67 -14.43 1.82 -26.19
N PRO A 68 -14.56 0.74 -26.99
CA PRO A 68 -14.06 0.73 -28.37
C PRO A 68 -14.86 1.68 -29.29
N ASN A 69 -16.08 2.04 -28.90
CA ASN A 69 -16.95 2.93 -29.66
C ASN A 69 -16.81 4.40 -29.24
N ASP A 70 -16.41 4.62 -27.98
CA ASP A 70 -16.15 5.96 -27.43
C ASP A 70 -14.92 5.95 -26.50
N PRO A 71 -13.72 6.14 -27.00
CA PRO A 71 -12.50 6.10 -26.20
C PRO A 71 -12.36 7.22 -25.16
N SER A 72 -13.33 8.10 -25.02
CA SER A 72 -13.42 9.04 -23.91
C SER A 72 -13.97 8.40 -22.63
N GLU A 73 -14.60 7.24 -22.76
CA GLU A 73 -15.10 6.40 -21.68
C GLU A 73 -14.15 5.24 -21.44
N PHE A 74 -13.65 5.11 -20.20
CA PHE A 74 -12.78 3.99 -19.82
C PHE A 74 -12.75 3.74 -18.31
N TYR A 75 -12.32 2.52 -17.95
CA TYR A 75 -12.08 2.10 -16.58
C TYR A 75 -10.58 2.00 -16.32
N VAL A 76 -10.19 2.37 -15.11
CA VAL A 76 -8.81 2.29 -14.61
C VAL A 76 -8.80 1.45 -13.34
N ALA A 77 -8.05 0.37 -13.35
CA ALA A 77 -7.85 -0.48 -12.19
C ALA A 77 -6.48 -0.19 -11.56
N TYR A 78 -6.49 0.13 -10.27
CA TYR A 78 -5.28 0.32 -9.48
C TYR A 78 -4.98 -0.93 -8.65
N ALA A 79 -3.72 -1.26 -8.48
CA ALA A 79 -3.25 -2.44 -7.75
C ALA A 79 -3.87 -2.60 -6.35
N SER A 80 -4.07 -1.49 -5.65
CA SER A 80 -4.67 -1.44 -4.30
C SER A 80 -5.60 -0.24 -4.09
N GLY A 81 -5.94 0.48 -5.17
CA GLY A 81 -6.78 1.69 -5.18
C GLY A 81 -8.18 1.48 -5.77
N GLY A 82 -8.56 0.23 -6.06
CA GLY A 82 -9.86 -0.11 -6.63
C GLY A 82 -10.01 0.24 -8.12
N VAL A 83 -11.24 0.37 -8.57
CA VAL A 83 -11.58 0.66 -9.97
C VAL A 83 -12.28 2.01 -10.08
N TRP A 84 -11.83 2.79 -11.05
CA TRP A 84 -12.30 4.13 -11.35
C TRP A 84 -12.81 4.21 -12.77
N HIS A 85 -13.91 4.94 -12.97
CA HIS A 85 -14.57 5.13 -14.26
C HIS A 85 -14.57 6.59 -14.67
N THR A 86 -14.28 6.85 -15.93
CA THR A 86 -14.40 8.17 -16.58
C THR A 86 -15.25 8.07 -17.83
N GLU A 87 -16.08 9.09 -18.08
CA GLU A 87 -16.89 9.25 -19.29
C GLU A 87 -16.46 10.48 -20.10
N ASN A 88 -15.33 11.11 -19.72
CA ASN A 88 -14.92 12.38 -20.27
C ASN A 88 -13.39 12.49 -20.46
N ASN A 89 -12.79 11.38 -20.92
CA ASN A 89 -11.38 11.32 -21.26
C ASN A 89 -10.44 11.63 -20.06
N GLY A 90 -10.83 11.19 -18.86
CA GLY A 90 -10.05 11.39 -17.63
C GLY A 90 -10.11 12.81 -17.06
N THR A 91 -11.00 13.68 -17.53
CA THR A 91 -11.19 15.00 -16.94
C THR A 91 -11.71 14.87 -15.51
N SER A 92 -12.57 13.89 -15.25
CA SER A 92 -12.99 13.45 -13.92
C SER A 92 -13.13 11.94 -13.86
N PHE A 93 -13.02 11.40 -12.65
CA PHE A 93 -13.19 9.98 -12.37
C PHE A 93 -14.18 9.77 -11.23
N ASN A 94 -14.97 8.72 -11.33
CA ASN A 94 -15.82 8.23 -10.25
C ASN A 94 -15.28 6.87 -9.80
N SER A 95 -15.08 6.69 -8.50
CA SER A 95 -14.76 5.37 -7.96
C SER A 95 -16.02 4.51 -7.99
N ILE A 96 -15.92 3.32 -8.58
CA ILE A 96 -17.04 2.36 -8.65
C ILE A 96 -16.87 1.21 -7.64
N SER A 97 -15.77 1.17 -6.92
CA SER A 97 -15.38 0.07 -6.01
C SER A 97 -15.55 0.42 -4.52
N GLU A 98 -16.25 1.51 -4.17
CA GLU A 98 -16.37 1.98 -2.79
C GLU A 98 -16.94 0.93 -1.82
N GLU A 99 -17.96 0.21 -2.29
CA GLU A 99 -18.68 -0.79 -1.51
C GLU A 99 -18.11 -2.22 -1.66
N TRP A 100 -17.04 -2.40 -2.45
CA TRP A 100 -16.46 -3.72 -2.66
C TRP A 100 -15.67 -4.19 -1.45
N PRO A 101 -15.60 -5.51 -1.24
CA PRO A 101 -14.90 -6.09 -0.08
C PRO A 101 -13.39 -5.90 -0.11
N THR A 102 -12.81 -5.61 -1.26
CA THR A 102 -11.38 -5.33 -1.46
C THR A 102 -11.15 -4.26 -2.51
N GLN A 103 -10.06 -3.51 -2.36
CA GLN A 103 -9.55 -2.57 -3.37
C GLN A 103 -8.35 -3.16 -4.15
N ASN A 104 -8.01 -4.43 -3.93
CA ASN A 104 -6.86 -5.08 -4.54
C ASN A 104 -7.27 -5.69 -5.88
N ILE A 105 -6.79 -5.13 -6.98
CA ILE A 105 -7.17 -5.52 -8.35
C ILE A 105 -5.97 -6.10 -9.09
N GLY A 106 -6.19 -7.19 -9.82
CA GLY A 106 -5.21 -7.80 -10.72
C GLY A 106 -5.54 -7.56 -12.19
N GLU A 107 -6.83 -7.67 -12.54
CA GLU A 107 -7.29 -7.52 -13.92
C GLU A 107 -8.75 -7.07 -13.96
N ILE A 108 -9.15 -6.35 -15.01
CA ILE A 108 -10.55 -6.05 -15.31
C ILE A 108 -10.87 -6.38 -16.76
N THR A 109 -12.10 -6.76 -17.04
CA THR A 109 -12.59 -6.98 -18.41
C THR A 109 -14.06 -6.56 -18.51
N MET A 110 -14.37 -5.67 -19.44
CA MET A 110 -15.68 -5.11 -19.64
C MET A 110 -16.37 -5.74 -20.84
N ASP A 111 -17.54 -6.30 -20.64
CA ASP A 111 -18.49 -6.58 -21.73
C ASP A 111 -19.27 -5.29 -22.05
N TRP A 112 -18.77 -4.53 -23.01
CA TRP A 112 -19.30 -3.23 -23.40
C TRP A 112 -20.70 -3.27 -23.99
N GLU A 113 -21.16 -4.43 -24.46
CA GLU A 113 -22.50 -4.53 -25.06
C GLU A 113 -23.61 -4.65 -24.02
N ASN A 114 -23.33 -5.29 -22.87
CA ASN A 114 -24.34 -5.48 -21.82
C ASN A 114 -24.00 -4.76 -20.52
N GLY A 115 -22.88 -4.04 -20.44
CA GLY A 115 -22.48 -3.30 -19.26
C GLY A 115 -22.05 -4.17 -18.07
N THR A 116 -21.47 -5.36 -18.32
CA THR A 116 -21.00 -6.24 -17.26
C THR A 116 -19.49 -6.13 -17.12
N LEU A 117 -19.04 -5.73 -15.93
CA LEU A 117 -17.61 -5.68 -15.59
C LEU A 117 -17.21 -6.93 -14.79
N TRP A 118 -16.19 -7.63 -15.28
CA TRP A 118 -15.52 -8.72 -14.61
C TRP A 118 -14.25 -8.20 -13.97
N VAL A 119 -14.04 -8.53 -12.70
CA VAL A 119 -12.91 -8.03 -11.91
C VAL A 119 -12.17 -9.21 -11.30
N GLY A 120 -10.96 -9.43 -11.75
CA GLY A 120 -9.99 -10.34 -11.13
C GLY A 120 -9.30 -9.62 -9.98
N THR A 121 -9.52 -10.08 -8.75
CA THR A 121 -8.94 -9.44 -7.58
C THR A 121 -7.54 -9.96 -7.27
N GLY A 122 -6.75 -9.13 -6.54
CA GLY A 122 -5.38 -9.42 -6.16
C GLY A 122 -4.36 -9.10 -7.26
N GLU A 123 -3.44 -8.19 -6.97
CA GLU A 123 -2.44 -7.73 -7.92
C GLU A 123 -1.50 -8.84 -8.39
N ASN A 124 -1.36 -9.01 -9.70
CA ASN A 124 -0.62 -10.12 -10.32
C ASN A 124 0.88 -9.88 -10.54
N ASN A 125 1.40 -8.66 -10.30
CA ASN A 125 2.80 -8.31 -10.58
C ASN A 125 3.82 -8.87 -9.59
N ALA A 126 3.40 -9.60 -8.56
CA ALA A 126 4.25 -10.25 -7.57
C ALA A 126 5.23 -9.30 -6.83
N SER A 127 4.86 -8.04 -6.65
CA SER A 127 5.59 -7.05 -5.87
C SER A 127 5.60 -7.41 -4.36
N ARG A 128 6.40 -6.71 -3.56
CA ARG A 128 6.38 -6.79 -2.10
C ARG A 128 5.04 -6.34 -1.51
N SER A 129 4.34 -5.49 -2.24
CA SER A 129 3.04 -4.89 -1.89
C SER A 129 1.90 -5.38 -2.80
N SER A 130 2.04 -6.56 -3.40
CA SER A 130 0.95 -7.21 -4.15
C SER A 130 0.05 -7.94 -3.18
N TYR A 131 -1.03 -7.29 -2.76
CA TYR A 131 -2.00 -7.86 -1.84
C TYR A 131 -2.88 -8.89 -2.52
N SER A 132 -3.24 -9.92 -1.76
CA SER A 132 -4.16 -10.96 -2.22
C SER A 132 -5.56 -10.41 -2.48
N GLY A 133 -6.23 -11.06 -3.42
CA GLY A 133 -7.65 -10.86 -3.70
C GLY A 133 -8.51 -11.97 -3.10
N ILE A 134 -9.75 -12.02 -3.56
CA ILE A 134 -10.82 -12.89 -3.09
C ILE A 134 -11.51 -13.64 -4.25
N GLY A 135 -10.82 -13.82 -5.34
CA GLY A 135 -11.37 -14.44 -6.56
C GLY A 135 -11.91 -13.42 -7.57
N ILE A 136 -12.99 -13.76 -8.19
CA ILE A 136 -13.61 -12.97 -9.26
C ILE A 136 -14.85 -12.25 -8.74
N LEU A 137 -14.91 -10.93 -8.99
CA LEU A 137 -16.12 -10.17 -8.83
C LEU A 137 -16.76 -9.92 -10.19
N LYS A 138 -18.10 -9.92 -10.22
CA LYS A 138 -18.90 -9.57 -11.39
C LYS A 138 -19.87 -8.47 -10.99
N THR A 139 -19.96 -7.39 -11.75
CA THR A 139 -20.72 -6.21 -11.39
C THR A 139 -21.29 -5.50 -12.62
N ASN A 140 -22.23 -4.57 -12.40
CA ASN A 140 -22.66 -3.63 -13.43
C ASN A 140 -21.56 -2.59 -13.71
N SER A 141 -21.70 -1.86 -14.80
CA SER A 141 -20.78 -0.80 -15.22
C SER A 141 -20.54 0.30 -14.18
N ASP A 142 -21.52 0.55 -13.31
CA ASP A 142 -21.46 1.53 -12.21
C ASP A 142 -20.89 0.96 -10.89
N GLY A 143 -20.46 -0.31 -10.89
CA GLY A 143 -19.96 -1.02 -9.71
C GLY A 143 -21.05 -1.54 -8.77
N SER A 144 -22.32 -1.27 -9.08
CA SER A 144 -23.45 -1.75 -8.28
C SER A 144 -23.72 -3.24 -8.52
N ASN A 145 -24.48 -3.86 -7.59
CA ASN A 145 -24.89 -5.27 -7.69
C ASN A 145 -23.73 -6.25 -7.89
N TRP A 146 -22.57 -5.95 -7.31
CA TRP A 146 -21.43 -6.84 -7.38
C TRP A 146 -21.72 -8.19 -6.71
N LYS A 147 -21.14 -9.24 -7.28
CA LYS A 147 -21.18 -10.61 -6.76
C LYS A 147 -19.77 -11.21 -6.82
N ASN A 148 -19.39 -11.95 -5.80
CA ASN A 148 -18.28 -12.86 -5.90
C ASN A 148 -18.77 -14.13 -6.61
N VAL A 149 -18.12 -14.48 -7.73
CA VAL A 149 -18.48 -15.62 -8.58
C VAL A 149 -17.46 -16.75 -8.50
N GLY A 150 -16.69 -16.82 -7.41
CA GLY A 150 -15.79 -17.95 -7.09
C GLY A 150 -14.31 -17.68 -7.29
N LEU A 151 -13.54 -18.75 -7.31
CA LEU A 151 -12.07 -18.76 -7.32
C LEU A 151 -11.47 -18.03 -6.11
N ASN A 152 -12.08 -18.15 -4.94
CA ASN A 152 -11.76 -17.34 -3.74
C ASN A 152 -10.31 -17.52 -3.27
N ASP A 153 -9.74 -18.71 -3.42
CA ASP A 153 -8.35 -19.02 -3.04
C ASP A 153 -7.36 -18.83 -4.20
N SER A 154 -7.75 -18.08 -5.23
CA SER A 154 -6.83 -17.75 -6.32
C SER A 154 -5.76 -16.75 -5.92
N HIS A 155 -5.99 -15.95 -4.92
CA HIS A 155 -5.20 -14.82 -4.41
C HIS A 155 -4.88 -13.76 -5.47
N HIS A 156 -4.42 -14.16 -6.67
CA HIS A 156 -4.01 -13.22 -7.72
C HIS A 156 -4.48 -13.71 -9.08
N ILE A 157 -5.27 -12.88 -9.75
CA ILE A 157 -5.77 -13.14 -11.10
C ILE A 157 -4.86 -12.47 -12.13
N GLY A 158 -4.36 -13.27 -13.06
CA GLY A 158 -3.47 -12.80 -14.13
C GLY A 158 -4.19 -12.14 -15.28
N LYS A 159 -5.23 -12.80 -15.82
CA LYS A 159 -6.01 -12.32 -16.97
C LYS A 159 -7.42 -12.90 -17.00
N ILE A 160 -8.37 -12.12 -17.51
CA ILE A 160 -9.75 -12.56 -17.76
C ILE A 160 -10.05 -12.34 -19.25
N LEU A 161 -10.62 -13.34 -19.92
CA LEU A 161 -11.11 -13.22 -21.30
C LEU A 161 -12.57 -13.63 -21.34
N VAL A 162 -13.42 -12.77 -21.88
CA VAL A 162 -14.85 -13.04 -22.10
C VAL A 162 -15.08 -13.26 -23.58
N ASN A 163 -15.77 -14.35 -23.94
CA ASN A 163 -16.10 -14.64 -25.33
C ASN A 163 -17.09 -13.59 -25.89
N PRO A 164 -16.71 -12.81 -26.89
CA PRO A 164 -17.60 -11.78 -27.45
C PRO A 164 -18.87 -12.37 -28.10
N ASN A 165 -18.87 -13.64 -28.48
CA ASN A 165 -20.03 -14.31 -29.11
C ASN A 165 -20.85 -15.14 -28.12
N ASP A 166 -20.31 -15.43 -26.92
CA ASP A 166 -21.01 -16.16 -25.85
C ASP A 166 -20.53 -15.66 -24.48
N ARG A 167 -21.22 -14.70 -23.92
CA ARG A 167 -20.91 -14.02 -22.66
C ARG A 167 -20.87 -14.95 -21.43
N ASN A 168 -21.43 -16.17 -21.55
CA ASN A 168 -21.32 -17.16 -20.50
C ASN A 168 -19.98 -17.89 -20.51
N HIS A 169 -19.26 -17.81 -21.62
CA HIS A 169 -17.96 -18.44 -21.76
C HIS A 169 -16.87 -17.48 -21.36
N VAL A 170 -16.26 -17.72 -20.20
CA VAL A 170 -15.21 -16.90 -19.60
C VAL A 170 -14.01 -17.75 -19.29
N VAL A 171 -12.81 -17.27 -19.64
CA VAL A 171 -11.53 -17.94 -19.39
C VAL A 171 -10.69 -17.08 -18.47
N VAL A 172 -10.18 -17.67 -17.37
CA VAL A 172 -9.44 -16.97 -16.33
C VAL A 172 -8.07 -17.61 -16.13
N GLY A 173 -7.02 -16.80 -16.21
CA GLY A 173 -5.65 -17.17 -15.82
C GLY A 173 -5.40 -16.80 -14.36
N VAL A 174 -5.06 -17.79 -13.55
CA VAL A 174 -4.77 -17.63 -12.11
C VAL A 174 -3.26 -17.75 -11.87
N THR A 175 -2.65 -16.70 -11.33
CA THR A 175 -1.24 -16.75 -10.90
C THR A 175 -1.06 -17.46 -9.57
N GLY A 176 -2.09 -17.50 -8.73
CA GLY A 176 -2.11 -18.22 -7.44
C GLY A 176 -1.43 -17.44 -6.31
N HIS A 177 -1.21 -18.11 -5.20
CA HIS A 177 -0.60 -17.56 -4.00
C HIS A 177 0.78 -16.93 -4.28
N LEU A 178 1.12 -15.85 -3.56
CA LEU A 178 2.40 -15.18 -3.77
C LEU A 178 3.52 -15.83 -2.97
N TYR A 179 3.27 -16.17 -1.70
CA TYR A 179 4.30 -16.62 -0.76
C TYR A 179 4.23 -18.11 -0.42
N SER A 180 3.28 -18.84 -0.96
CA SER A 180 3.11 -20.26 -0.72
C SER A 180 2.80 -21.04 -1.99
N ASN A 181 2.96 -22.34 -1.93
CA ASN A 181 2.50 -23.25 -2.98
C ASN A 181 0.96 -23.25 -3.03
N SER A 182 0.39 -23.42 -4.21
CA SER A 182 -1.06 -23.45 -4.38
C SER A 182 -1.48 -24.37 -5.53
N GLU A 183 -2.42 -25.26 -5.26
CA GLU A 183 -3.07 -26.06 -6.30
C GLU A 183 -4.07 -25.23 -7.14
N ASN A 184 -4.44 -24.03 -6.70
CA ASN A 184 -5.42 -23.15 -7.37
C ASN A 184 -4.81 -22.30 -8.50
N ARG A 185 -3.56 -22.57 -8.90
CA ARG A 185 -2.92 -22.00 -10.08
C ARG A 185 -3.44 -22.64 -11.35
N GLY A 186 -3.38 -21.91 -12.47
CA GLY A 186 -3.71 -22.46 -13.78
C GLY A 186 -4.77 -21.69 -14.55
N ILE A 187 -5.45 -22.36 -15.48
CA ILE A 187 -6.54 -21.79 -16.27
C ILE A 187 -7.86 -22.40 -15.85
N TYR A 188 -8.84 -21.54 -15.67
CA TYR A 188 -10.21 -21.91 -15.36
C TYR A 188 -11.16 -21.41 -16.45
N VAL A 189 -12.15 -22.22 -16.78
CA VAL A 189 -13.18 -21.91 -17.77
C VAL A 189 -14.55 -22.03 -17.11
N SER A 190 -15.38 -21.02 -17.31
CA SER A 190 -16.82 -21.06 -17.06
C SER A 190 -17.56 -21.03 -18.40
N ILE A 191 -18.63 -21.79 -18.52
CA ILE A 191 -19.58 -21.78 -19.66
C ILE A 191 -20.99 -21.36 -19.23
N ASP A 192 -21.14 -20.92 -18.01
CA ASP A 192 -22.41 -20.53 -17.37
C ASP A 192 -22.37 -19.12 -16.75
N GLY A 193 -21.44 -18.28 -17.21
CA GLY A 193 -21.34 -16.89 -16.78
C GLY A 193 -20.77 -16.72 -15.38
N GLY A 194 -19.93 -17.68 -14.92
CA GLY A 194 -19.24 -17.63 -13.63
C GLY A 194 -19.96 -18.38 -12.51
N GLU A 195 -21.06 -19.06 -12.78
CA GLU A 195 -21.75 -19.86 -11.75
C GLU A 195 -20.95 -21.11 -11.36
N SER A 196 -20.17 -21.67 -12.31
CA SER A 196 -19.24 -22.75 -12.06
C SER A 196 -17.95 -22.61 -12.86
N TRP A 197 -16.86 -23.23 -12.36
CA TRP A 197 -15.53 -23.16 -12.95
C TRP A 197 -14.91 -24.53 -13.12
N SER A 198 -14.35 -24.81 -14.31
CA SER A 198 -13.58 -26.01 -14.60
C SER A 198 -12.10 -25.65 -14.81
N LYS A 199 -11.19 -26.30 -14.11
CA LYS A 199 -9.74 -26.12 -14.31
C LYS A 199 -9.30 -26.86 -15.56
N THR A 200 -8.85 -26.15 -16.60
CA THR A 200 -8.48 -26.71 -17.90
C THR A 200 -6.98 -26.82 -18.14
N LEU A 201 -6.19 -26.08 -17.35
CA LEU A 201 -4.73 -26.23 -17.32
C LEU A 201 -4.21 -26.12 -15.88
N TYR A 202 -3.42 -27.10 -15.48
CA TYR A 202 -2.64 -27.07 -14.24
C TYR A 202 -1.25 -27.64 -14.54
N LEU A 203 -0.21 -26.98 -14.06
CA LEU A 203 1.18 -27.38 -14.28
C LEU A 203 1.81 -27.95 -13.00
N ASN A 204 1.91 -27.12 -11.99
CA ASN A 204 2.38 -27.49 -10.65
C ASN A 204 2.01 -26.37 -9.64
N GLU A 205 2.32 -26.61 -8.37
CA GLU A 205 1.98 -25.70 -7.26
C GLU A 205 2.72 -24.34 -7.28
N ARG A 206 3.75 -24.18 -8.12
CA ARG A 206 4.56 -22.96 -8.24
C ARG A 206 4.29 -22.17 -9.51
N THR A 207 3.59 -22.77 -10.50
CA THR A 207 3.42 -22.20 -11.84
C THR A 207 1.99 -21.76 -12.08
N GLY A 208 1.79 -20.46 -12.19
CA GLY A 208 0.49 -19.84 -12.52
C GLY A 208 0.44 -19.31 -13.94
N ILE A 209 -0.70 -18.72 -14.31
CA ILE A 209 -0.92 -18.09 -15.62
C ILE A 209 -0.98 -16.59 -15.43
N ILE A 210 -0.08 -15.86 -16.10
CA ILE A 210 0.09 -14.42 -15.90
C ILE A 210 -0.52 -13.59 -17.01
N ASP A 211 -0.52 -14.09 -18.25
CA ASP A 211 -1.07 -13.37 -19.39
C ASP A 211 -1.77 -14.32 -20.36
N MET A 212 -2.80 -13.81 -21.03
CA MET A 212 -3.55 -14.55 -22.06
C MET A 212 -4.07 -13.59 -23.11
N SER A 213 -4.15 -14.10 -24.35
CA SER A 213 -4.77 -13.38 -25.46
C SER A 213 -5.43 -14.39 -26.42
N TYR A 214 -6.38 -13.92 -27.22
CA TYR A 214 -6.98 -14.74 -28.29
C TYR A 214 -6.78 -14.09 -29.65
N THR A 215 -6.91 -14.88 -30.72
CA THR A 215 -6.81 -14.36 -32.08
C THR A 215 -7.98 -13.42 -32.38
N PRO A 216 -7.72 -12.16 -32.80
CA PRO A 216 -8.78 -11.23 -33.14
C PRO A 216 -9.80 -11.84 -34.13
N GLY A 217 -11.08 -11.85 -33.74
CA GLY A 217 -12.18 -12.45 -34.50
C GLY A 217 -12.37 -13.95 -34.33
N ASP A 218 -11.50 -14.67 -33.62
CA ASP A 218 -11.64 -16.11 -33.36
C ASP A 218 -11.26 -16.48 -31.92
N PHE A 219 -12.23 -16.51 -31.04
CA PHE A 219 -12.06 -16.86 -29.62
C PHE A 219 -11.64 -18.34 -29.40
N ASN A 220 -11.76 -19.23 -30.41
CA ASN A 220 -11.31 -20.62 -30.28
C ASN A 220 -9.81 -20.71 -30.20
N ILE A 221 -9.09 -19.78 -30.84
CA ILE A 221 -7.62 -19.80 -30.88
C ILE A 221 -7.08 -18.86 -29.80
N MET A 222 -6.57 -19.46 -28.73
CA MET A 222 -6.06 -18.72 -27.58
C MET A 222 -4.59 -19.04 -27.30
N TYR A 223 -3.94 -18.10 -26.63
CA TYR A 223 -2.57 -18.24 -26.14
C TYR A 223 -2.54 -17.85 -24.66
N ALA A 224 -1.78 -18.60 -23.88
CA ALA A 224 -1.59 -18.34 -22.45
C ALA A 224 -0.12 -18.46 -22.08
N THR A 225 0.37 -17.63 -21.17
CA THR A 225 1.74 -17.69 -20.69
C THR A 225 1.77 -18.14 -19.25
N SER A 226 2.53 -19.21 -19.00
CA SER A 226 2.79 -19.69 -17.66
C SER A 226 4.03 -19.02 -17.08
N TRP A 227 4.01 -18.84 -15.76
CA TRP A 227 5.10 -18.25 -15.00
C TRP A 227 5.35 -19.04 -13.73
N GLU A 228 6.51 -19.68 -13.65
CA GLU A 228 6.98 -20.34 -12.43
C GLU A 228 7.68 -19.33 -11.54
N LYS A 229 7.28 -19.26 -10.26
CA LYS A 229 7.86 -18.35 -9.27
C LYS A 229 7.77 -18.92 -7.86
N ASP A 230 8.74 -18.55 -7.02
CA ASP A 230 8.70 -18.82 -5.57
C ASP A 230 9.19 -17.60 -4.80
N ARG A 231 8.28 -16.99 -4.02
CA ARG A 231 8.60 -15.82 -3.23
C ARG A 231 8.61 -16.11 -1.74
N LYS A 232 9.67 -15.64 -1.08
CA LYS A 232 9.83 -15.67 0.38
C LYS A 232 10.10 -14.24 0.87
N ALA A 233 10.00 -14.00 2.17
CA ALA A 233 10.36 -12.71 2.75
C ALA A 233 11.80 -12.29 2.48
N TRP A 234 12.70 -13.26 2.24
CA TRP A 234 14.16 -13.06 2.05
C TRP A 234 14.65 -13.40 0.65
N ASN A 235 13.83 -14.03 -0.21
CA ASN A 235 14.23 -14.45 -1.55
C ASN A 235 13.07 -14.40 -2.53
N PHE A 236 13.37 -14.15 -3.78
CA PHE A 236 12.42 -14.30 -4.86
C PHE A 236 13.09 -14.98 -6.04
N ASP A 237 12.65 -16.20 -6.35
CA ASP A 237 12.96 -16.91 -7.58
C ASP A 237 11.83 -16.62 -8.58
N GLU A 238 12.16 -15.91 -9.64
CA GLU A 238 11.19 -15.35 -10.59
C GLU A 238 11.19 -16.05 -11.96
N ASP A 239 11.82 -17.21 -12.05
CA ASP A 239 11.98 -18.00 -13.26
C ASP A 239 11.87 -19.50 -12.97
N GLY A 240 11.66 -20.30 -14.01
CA GLY A 240 11.62 -21.74 -13.86
C GLY A 240 11.30 -22.51 -15.14
N ILE A 241 11.51 -23.83 -15.08
CA ILE A 241 11.39 -24.75 -16.21
C ILE A 241 9.98 -24.89 -16.77
N SER A 242 8.97 -24.58 -15.98
CA SER A 242 7.55 -24.66 -16.33
C SER A 242 7.00 -23.36 -16.90
N SER A 243 7.82 -22.31 -17.00
CA SER A 243 7.47 -21.08 -17.72
C SER A 243 7.47 -21.33 -19.23
N GLY A 244 6.41 -20.89 -19.92
CA GLY A 244 6.27 -21.11 -21.36
C GLY A 244 4.98 -20.59 -21.93
N ILE A 245 4.76 -20.82 -23.25
CA ILE A 245 3.57 -20.37 -23.96
C ILE A 245 2.74 -21.60 -24.36
N TYR A 246 1.47 -21.56 -24.04
CA TYR A 246 0.46 -22.58 -24.35
C TYR A 246 -0.52 -22.05 -25.39
N LYS A 247 -1.05 -22.95 -26.21
CA LYS A 247 -2.06 -22.67 -27.23
C LYS A 247 -3.28 -23.55 -27.03
N SER A 248 -4.46 -22.97 -27.11
CA SER A 248 -5.74 -23.66 -27.24
C SER A 248 -6.30 -23.48 -28.66
N LEU A 249 -7.08 -24.44 -29.12
CA LEU A 249 -7.84 -24.40 -30.39
C LEU A 249 -9.32 -24.67 -30.18
N ASP A 250 -9.76 -24.66 -28.93
CA ASP A 250 -11.12 -25.00 -28.50
C ASP A 250 -11.63 -24.05 -27.39
N ALA A 251 -11.30 -22.79 -27.55
CA ALA A 251 -11.76 -21.73 -26.65
C ALA A 251 -11.37 -21.95 -25.16
N GLY A 252 -10.14 -22.47 -24.94
CA GLY A 252 -9.58 -22.63 -23.60
C GLY A 252 -9.92 -23.95 -22.90
N LEU A 253 -10.60 -24.88 -23.56
CA LEU A 253 -10.94 -26.17 -22.96
C LEU A 253 -9.75 -27.13 -22.88
N THR A 254 -8.84 -27.07 -23.85
CA THR A 254 -7.57 -27.82 -23.82
C THR A 254 -6.38 -26.95 -24.24
N TRP A 255 -5.19 -27.29 -23.73
CA TRP A 255 -3.99 -26.48 -23.91
C TRP A 255 -2.78 -27.34 -24.29
N ASN A 256 -1.99 -26.87 -25.24
CA ASN A 256 -0.76 -27.52 -25.68
C ASN A 256 0.42 -26.54 -25.57
N LEU A 257 1.53 -26.98 -24.96
CA LEU A 257 2.77 -26.23 -24.91
C LEU A 257 3.35 -26.03 -26.31
N ILE A 258 3.57 -24.80 -26.74
CA ILE A 258 4.14 -24.45 -28.04
C ILE A 258 5.58 -24.01 -28.00
N THR A 259 6.11 -23.62 -26.83
CA THR A 259 7.52 -23.31 -26.60
C THR A 259 8.29 -24.60 -26.33
N THR A 260 8.50 -25.42 -27.38
CA THR A 260 9.25 -26.66 -27.32
C THR A 260 10.73 -26.44 -27.68
N ASP A 261 11.60 -27.46 -27.52
CA ASP A 261 13.04 -27.35 -27.84
C ASP A 261 13.29 -26.98 -29.32
N LYS A 262 12.32 -27.24 -30.20
CA LYS A 262 12.41 -26.94 -31.64
C LYS A 262 11.71 -25.61 -32.00
N SER A 263 11.10 -24.93 -31.03
CA SER A 263 10.32 -23.75 -31.33
C SER A 263 11.19 -22.50 -31.57
N GLY A 264 12.44 -22.49 -31.10
CA GLY A 264 13.30 -21.31 -31.12
C GLY A 264 13.04 -20.28 -29.98
N PHE A 265 12.07 -20.57 -29.10
CA PHE A 265 11.85 -19.78 -27.86
C PHE A 265 12.70 -20.36 -26.73
N PRO A 266 13.21 -19.52 -25.77
CA PRO A 266 13.99 -19.99 -24.63
C PRO A 266 13.22 -21.00 -23.77
N ARG A 267 13.97 -21.90 -23.12
CA ARG A 267 13.45 -22.91 -22.19
C ARG A 267 14.42 -23.16 -21.05
N GLY A 268 13.89 -23.68 -19.95
CA GLY A 268 14.68 -24.06 -18.78
C GLY A 268 14.67 -23.03 -17.67
N GLU A 269 15.53 -23.26 -16.69
CA GLU A 269 15.83 -22.25 -15.67
C GLU A 269 16.35 -20.97 -16.34
N GLY A 270 15.90 -19.81 -15.90
CA GLY A 270 16.17 -18.52 -16.54
C GLY A 270 15.02 -18.00 -17.39
N VAL A 271 13.93 -18.77 -17.58
CA VAL A 271 12.70 -18.29 -18.23
C VAL A 271 11.77 -17.71 -17.18
N GLY A 272 11.73 -16.39 -17.10
CA GLY A 272 10.88 -15.63 -16.18
C GLY A 272 9.48 -15.36 -16.76
N ARG A 273 8.91 -14.20 -16.42
CA ARG A 273 7.58 -13.77 -16.87
C ARG A 273 7.56 -13.58 -18.38
N ILE A 274 6.46 -14.00 -19.02
CA ILE A 274 6.22 -13.85 -20.46
C ILE A 274 4.92 -13.09 -20.68
N GLY A 275 4.95 -12.03 -21.48
CA GLY A 275 3.76 -11.37 -22.02
C GLY A 275 3.53 -11.74 -23.47
N ILE A 276 2.29 -11.76 -23.93
CA ILE A 276 1.90 -12.21 -25.27
C ILE A 276 1.00 -11.19 -25.97
N ALA A 277 1.27 -10.90 -27.23
CA ALA A 277 0.40 -10.10 -28.09
C ALA A 277 0.11 -10.86 -29.38
N VAL A 278 -1.14 -10.85 -29.81
CA VAL A 278 -1.63 -11.56 -30.98
C VAL A 278 -2.14 -10.55 -32.00
N PHE A 279 -1.50 -10.48 -33.16
CA PHE A 279 -1.96 -9.66 -34.28
C PHE A 279 -3.01 -10.38 -35.11
N ASP A 280 -2.71 -11.61 -35.52
CA ASP A 280 -3.62 -12.50 -36.23
C ASP A 280 -3.28 -13.99 -35.95
N GLN A 281 -3.90 -14.92 -36.68
CA GLN A 281 -3.66 -16.35 -36.48
C GLN A 281 -2.19 -16.80 -36.75
N ASN A 282 -1.36 -15.96 -37.38
CA ASN A 282 0.03 -16.25 -37.75
C ASN A 282 1.05 -15.42 -36.98
N ILE A 283 0.80 -14.12 -36.83
CA ILE A 283 1.75 -13.16 -36.27
C ILE A 283 1.49 -12.96 -34.79
N LEU A 284 2.49 -13.32 -33.99
CA LEU A 284 2.48 -13.19 -32.53
C LEU A 284 3.78 -12.52 -32.08
N TYR A 285 3.69 -11.80 -30.99
CA TYR A 285 4.84 -11.29 -30.25
C TYR A 285 4.82 -11.78 -28.83
N ALA A 286 5.99 -12.05 -28.28
CA ALA A 286 6.16 -12.34 -26.86
C ALA A 286 7.33 -11.54 -26.30
N VAL A 287 7.13 -10.92 -25.14
CA VAL A 287 8.22 -10.37 -24.33
C VAL A 287 8.59 -11.39 -23.27
N HIS A 288 9.86 -11.63 -23.10
CA HIS A 288 10.42 -12.57 -22.15
C HIS A 288 11.30 -11.82 -21.15
N ASP A 289 11.01 -11.94 -19.86
CA ASP A 289 11.94 -11.56 -18.81
C ASP A 289 12.99 -12.65 -18.63
N SER A 290 14.17 -12.41 -19.19
CA SER A 290 15.25 -13.39 -19.27
C SER A 290 16.19 -13.26 -18.06
N GLN A 291 16.13 -14.22 -17.16
CA GLN A 291 17.01 -14.33 -16.00
C GLN A 291 18.35 -15.03 -16.34
N PHE A 292 18.55 -15.42 -17.61
CA PHE A 292 19.83 -15.92 -18.07
C PHE A 292 20.94 -14.88 -17.95
N PHE A 293 22.12 -15.32 -17.53
CA PHE A 293 23.29 -14.43 -17.42
C PHE A 293 23.80 -14.01 -18.80
N ARG A 294 24.17 -12.73 -18.89
CA ARG A 294 24.87 -12.20 -20.06
C ARG A 294 26.22 -12.90 -20.24
N LYS A 295 26.56 -13.27 -21.47
CA LYS A 295 27.90 -13.72 -21.79
C LYS A 295 28.87 -12.58 -21.49
N GLU A 296 29.94 -12.84 -20.73
CA GLU A 296 30.99 -11.86 -20.47
C GLU A 296 31.52 -11.33 -21.82
N THR A 297 31.13 -10.12 -22.16
CA THR A 297 31.80 -9.40 -23.23
C THR A 297 33.09 -8.84 -22.65
N SER A 298 34.22 -9.29 -23.13
CA SER A 298 35.55 -8.82 -22.72
C SER A 298 35.85 -7.36 -23.13
N THR A 299 34.87 -6.50 -23.19
CA THR A 299 35.05 -5.06 -23.29
C THR A 299 35.39 -4.51 -21.94
N LYS A 300 36.62 -4.81 -21.46
CA LYS A 300 37.27 -4.02 -20.43
C LYS A 300 37.25 -2.58 -20.92
N ASN A 301 36.35 -1.77 -20.34
CA ASN A 301 36.43 -0.33 -20.48
C ASN A 301 37.87 0.09 -20.15
N LYS A 302 38.57 0.61 -21.14
CA LYS A 302 39.93 1.14 -20.99
C LYS A 302 39.95 2.47 -20.24
N SER A 303 39.08 2.71 -19.28
CA SER A 303 39.27 3.82 -18.37
C SER A 303 40.20 3.35 -17.26
N ASN A 304 41.35 4.02 -17.12
CA ASN A 304 42.27 3.82 -15.99
C ASN A 304 41.71 4.29 -14.66
N GLU A 305 40.38 4.46 -14.55
CA GLU A 305 39.69 4.92 -13.37
C GLU A 305 39.30 3.73 -12.50
N LEU A 306 39.54 3.85 -11.20
CA LEU A 306 39.14 2.84 -10.22
C LEU A 306 37.60 2.89 -10.05
N THR A 307 36.97 1.76 -10.21
CA THR A 307 35.54 1.53 -9.92
C THR A 307 35.41 0.62 -8.69
N LYS A 308 34.21 0.44 -8.14
CA LYS A 308 33.99 -0.50 -7.01
C LYS A 308 34.39 -1.93 -7.38
N GLU A 309 34.05 -2.37 -8.61
CA GLU A 309 34.34 -3.71 -9.15
C GLU A 309 35.85 -3.97 -9.26
N SER A 310 36.65 -2.92 -9.41
CA SER A 310 38.11 -3.03 -9.42
C SER A 310 38.66 -3.73 -8.17
N PHE A 311 37.98 -3.63 -7.03
CA PHE A 311 38.41 -4.13 -5.74
C PHE A 311 37.84 -5.52 -5.40
N GLU A 312 36.82 -5.99 -6.08
CA GLU A 312 36.09 -7.22 -5.74
C GLU A 312 36.99 -8.44 -5.62
N ASN A 313 37.82 -8.68 -6.64
CA ASN A 313 38.77 -9.82 -6.71
C ASN A 313 40.23 -9.38 -6.68
N MET A 314 40.49 -8.17 -6.20
CA MET A 314 41.86 -7.61 -6.22
C MET A 314 42.74 -8.22 -5.15
N SER A 315 43.90 -8.70 -5.53
CA SER A 315 44.94 -9.14 -4.58
C SER A 315 45.63 -7.95 -3.86
N VAL A 316 46.14 -8.18 -2.65
CA VAL A 316 46.92 -7.18 -1.91
C VAL A 316 48.11 -6.66 -2.74
N LYS A 317 48.78 -7.54 -3.52
CA LYS A 317 49.90 -7.16 -4.41
C LYS A 317 49.45 -6.18 -5.50
N GLN A 318 48.28 -6.37 -6.07
CA GLN A 318 47.72 -5.46 -7.08
C GLN A 318 47.29 -4.15 -6.43
N PHE A 319 46.63 -4.20 -5.26
CA PHE A 319 46.19 -3.04 -4.54
C PHE A 319 47.34 -2.10 -4.17
N ASN A 320 48.48 -2.63 -3.74
CA ASN A 320 49.64 -1.84 -3.38
C ASN A 320 50.26 -1.06 -4.56
N LYS A 321 49.99 -1.48 -5.79
CA LYS A 321 50.43 -0.76 -7.02
C LYS A 321 49.54 0.47 -7.33
N ILE A 322 48.37 0.60 -6.70
CA ILE A 322 47.50 1.76 -6.92
C ILE A 322 48.19 3.01 -6.40
N LYS A 323 48.23 4.07 -7.22
CA LYS A 323 48.76 5.36 -6.82
C LYS A 323 47.92 5.99 -5.72
N THR A 324 48.57 6.57 -4.70
CA THR A 324 47.89 7.22 -3.57
C THR A 324 46.88 8.29 -4.02
N LYS A 325 47.18 9.03 -5.09
CA LYS A 325 46.28 10.04 -5.67
C LYS A 325 44.99 9.43 -6.21
N ASP A 326 45.08 8.30 -6.90
CA ASP A 326 43.94 7.65 -7.56
C ASP A 326 43.04 6.97 -6.51
N LEU A 327 43.65 6.32 -5.50
CA LEU A 327 42.87 5.76 -4.38
C LEU A 327 42.18 6.86 -3.56
N ASN A 328 42.81 7.98 -3.27
CA ASN A 328 42.17 9.11 -2.59
C ASN A 328 41.05 9.72 -3.42
N ARG A 329 41.17 9.74 -4.76
CA ARG A 329 40.09 10.19 -5.66
C ARG A 329 38.89 9.26 -5.57
N PHE A 330 39.14 7.95 -5.66
CA PHE A 330 38.09 6.92 -5.50
C PHE A 330 37.38 7.02 -4.16
N LEU A 331 38.12 7.07 -3.04
CA LEU A 331 37.54 7.17 -1.69
C LEU A 331 36.63 8.41 -1.56
N ARG A 332 37.09 9.57 -2.05
CA ARG A 332 36.30 10.81 -2.02
C ARG A 332 35.09 10.78 -2.93
N ALA A 333 35.24 10.28 -4.17
CA ALA A 333 34.15 10.18 -5.14
C ALA A 333 33.03 9.26 -4.62
N ASN A 334 33.38 8.22 -3.86
CA ASN A 334 32.44 7.28 -3.26
C ASN A 334 32.06 7.65 -1.80
N ARG A 335 32.34 8.88 -1.37
CA ARG A 335 31.93 9.43 -0.05
C ARG A 335 32.34 8.57 1.15
N PHE A 336 33.54 7.97 1.09
CA PHE A 336 34.11 7.34 2.27
C PHE A 336 34.34 8.38 3.38
N PRO A 337 34.10 8.04 4.67
CA PRO A 337 34.47 8.91 5.81
C PRO A 337 35.88 9.44 5.73
N ALA A 338 36.11 10.65 6.24
CA ALA A 338 37.39 11.35 6.13
C ALA A 338 38.60 10.62 6.74
N GLU A 339 38.33 9.70 7.67
CA GLU A 339 39.35 8.83 8.30
C GLU A 339 39.94 7.80 7.34
N TYR A 340 39.18 7.41 6.27
CA TYR A 340 39.65 6.49 5.24
C TYR A 340 40.38 7.23 4.14
N THR A 341 41.69 7.51 4.42
CA THR A 341 42.59 8.03 3.42
C THR A 341 43.32 6.87 2.73
N ALA A 342 43.88 7.10 1.53
CA ALA A 342 44.72 6.09 0.88
C ALA A 342 45.84 5.57 1.77
N LYS A 343 46.41 6.43 2.64
CA LYS A 343 47.44 6.03 3.60
C LYS A 343 46.89 5.10 4.68
N SER A 344 45.74 5.44 5.30
CA SER A 344 45.12 4.60 6.33
C SER A 344 44.64 3.28 5.77
N VAL A 345 43.97 3.28 4.60
CA VAL A 345 43.49 2.07 3.95
C VAL A 345 44.64 1.14 3.55
N LYS A 346 45.68 1.65 2.91
CA LYS A 346 46.91 0.85 2.60
C LYS A 346 47.55 0.26 3.84
N SER A 347 47.65 1.04 4.93
CA SER A 347 48.19 0.55 6.20
C SER A 347 47.32 -0.59 6.76
N ASN A 348 46.00 -0.46 6.74
CA ASN A 348 45.11 -1.49 7.26
C ASN A 348 45.17 -2.78 6.44
N ILE A 349 45.28 -2.68 5.11
CA ILE A 349 45.42 -3.85 4.22
C ILE A 349 46.78 -4.54 4.44
N ASN A 350 47.88 -3.79 4.54
CA ASN A 350 49.21 -4.36 4.76
C ASN A 350 49.37 -5.00 6.15
N ASN A 351 48.61 -4.56 7.13
CA ASN A 351 48.52 -5.13 8.47
C ASN A 351 47.44 -6.23 8.59
N ASN A 352 46.85 -6.71 7.49
CA ASN A 352 45.82 -7.74 7.44
C ASN A 352 44.57 -7.42 8.31
N ARG A 353 44.25 -6.15 8.53
CA ARG A 353 43.04 -5.72 9.25
C ARG A 353 41.82 -5.68 8.35
N ILE A 354 42.01 -5.43 7.06
CA ILE A 354 41.02 -5.42 6.02
C ILE A 354 41.61 -5.99 4.73
N ASN A 355 40.74 -6.40 3.80
CA ASN A 355 41.12 -6.87 2.46
C ASN A 355 40.75 -5.82 1.40
N PRO A 356 41.36 -5.85 0.21
CA PRO A 356 40.95 -4.99 -0.91
C PRO A 356 39.46 -5.13 -1.24
N SER A 357 38.90 -6.35 -1.20
CA SER A 357 37.49 -6.63 -1.42
C SER A 357 36.54 -5.95 -0.42
N ASP A 358 37.02 -5.53 0.75
CA ASP A 358 36.18 -4.82 1.72
C ASP A 358 35.82 -3.41 1.24
N LEU A 359 36.60 -2.81 0.33
CA LEU A 359 36.23 -1.57 -0.35
C LEU A 359 35.02 -1.76 -1.28
N TYR A 360 34.94 -2.90 -1.96
CA TYR A 360 33.78 -3.29 -2.76
C TYR A 360 32.57 -3.49 -1.87
N LYS A 361 32.68 -4.33 -0.85
CA LYS A 361 31.59 -4.65 0.10
C LYS A 361 31.06 -3.40 0.82
N TYR A 362 31.93 -2.42 1.09
CA TYR A 362 31.51 -1.17 1.72
C TYR A 362 30.56 -0.32 0.85
N LEU A 363 30.64 -0.48 -0.46
CA LEU A 363 29.86 0.28 -1.44
C LEU A 363 28.65 -0.50 -2.00
N VAL A 364 28.65 -1.82 -1.85
CA VAL A 364 27.53 -2.67 -2.30
C VAL A 364 26.43 -2.64 -1.24
N ASP A 365 25.27 -2.20 -1.63
CA ASP A 365 24.04 -2.28 -0.83
C ASP A 365 22.88 -2.87 -1.66
N ALA A 366 21.72 -3.09 -1.02
CA ALA A 366 20.56 -3.68 -1.66
C ALA A 366 20.07 -2.88 -2.89
N ASN A 367 20.21 -1.54 -2.88
CA ASN A 367 19.87 -0.72 -4.04
C ASN A 367 20.79 -0.99 -5.22
N SER A 368 22.12 -1.05 -4.99
CA SER A 368 23.05 -1.26 -6.07
C SER A 368 22.86 -2.62 -6.74
N VAL A 369 22.49 -3.63 -5.97
CA VAL A 369 22.23 -4.99 -6.49
C VAL A 369 21.00 -5.00 -7.42
N MET A 370 19.98 -4.18 -7.17
CA MET A 370 18.81 -4.10 -8.06
C MET A 370 19.14 -3.60 -9.48
N PHE A 371 20.17 -2.75 -9.63
CA PHE A 371 20.49 -2.10 -10.90
C PHE A 371 21.76 -2.65 -11.59
N ASP A 372 22.60 -3.38 -10.88
CA ASP A 372 23.92 -3.83 -11.34
C ASP A 372 23.97 -5.30 -11.80
N THR A 373 22.85 -5.89 -12.19
CA THR A 373 22.77 -7.34 -12.45
C THR A 373 23.23 -7.72 -13.84
N PRO A 374 23.95 -8.87 -13.99
CA PRO A 374 24.46 -9.35 -15.27
C PRO A 374 23.46 -10.20 -16.08
N ILE A 375 22.15 -10.12 -15.80
CA ILE A 375 21.12 -10.85 -16.53
C ILE A 375 20.81 -10.20 -17.87
N ILE A 376 20.21 -10.97 -18.79
CA ILE A 376 19.83 -10.48 -20.11
C ILE A 376 18.68 -9.46 -20.00
N GLY A 377 17.67 -9.73 -19.18
CA GLY A 377 16.49 -8.89 -19.02
C GLY A 377 15.50 -9.06 -20.17
N ALA A 378 14.90 -7.97 -20.65
CA ALA A 378 13.86 -8.05 -21.67
C ALA A 378 14.37 -8.55 -23.04
N GLU A 379 13.70 -9.55 -23.59
CA GLU A 379 13.88 -10.04 -24.94
C GLU A 379 12.54 -10.13 -25.68
N ILE A 380 12.50 -9.63 -26.91
CA ILE A 380 11.29 -9.67 -27.74
C ILE A 380 11.43 -10.78 -28.78
N TYR A 381 10.43 -11.64 -28.86
CA TYR A 381 10.31 -12.73 -29.81
C TYR A 381 9.11 -12.51 -30.72
N ARG A 382 9.22 -12.96 -31.99
CA ARG A 382 8.13 -12.95 -32.96
C ARG A 382 7.93 -14.36 -33.55
N SER A 383 6.68 -14.72 -33.77
CA SER A 383 6.27 -15.85 -34.57
C SER A 383 5.52 -15.38 -35.81
N ASN A 384 5.73 -15.99 -36.95
CA ASN A 384 5.01 -15.76 -38.22
C ASN A 384 4.15 -16.97 -38.63
N ASN A 385 3.95 -17.94 -37.76
CA ASN A 385 3.25 -19.18 -38.08
C ASN A 385 2.41 -19.72 -36.92
N GLY A 386 1.79 -18.80 -36.16
CA GLY A 386 0.84 -19.12 -35.09
C GLY A 386 1.49 -19.82 -33.90
N GLY A 387 2.73 -19.44 -33.58
CA GLY A 387 3.47 -19.92 -32.41
C GLY A 387 4.24 -21.23 -32.64
N LYS A 388 4.27 -21.78 -33.88
CA LYS A 388 5.02 -23.02 -34.16
C LYS A 388 6.53 -22.83 -34.07
N THR A 389 7.02 -21.67 -34.53
CA THR A 389 8.41 -21.25 -34.36
C THR A 389 8.51 -19.78 -33.99
N TRP A 390 9.56 -19.46 -33.24
CA TRP A 390 9.86 -18.15 -32.71
C TRP A 390 11.27 -17.72 -33.07
N PHE A 391 11.48 -16.44 -33.28
CA PHE A 391 12.81 -15.86 -33.45
C PHE A 391 12.90 -14.57 -32.66
N LYS A 392 14.05 -14.33 -32.02
CA LYS A 392 14.36 -13.08 -31.37
C LYS A 392 14.46 -11.96 -32.39
N THR A 393 13.78 -10.83 -32.13
CA THR A 393 13.65 -9.75 -33.13
C THR A 393 14.86 -8.83 -33.17
N HIS A 394 15.60 -8.70 -32.07
CA HIS A 394 16.71 -7.75 -31.90
C HIS A 394 17.98 -8.43 -31.37
N ASN A 395 19.14 -7.83 -31.69
CA ASN A 395 20.44 -8.35 -31.28
C ASN A 395 21.08 -7.59 -30.10
N THR A 396 20.57 -6.39 -29.77
CA THR A 396 21.06 -5.55 -28.68
C THR A 396 20.30 -5.86 -27.41
N TYR A 397 20.91 -5.67 -26.25
CA TYR A 397 20.20 -5.71 -24.99
C TYR A 397 19.29 -4.48 -24.87
N LEU A 398 18.08 -4.65 -24.33
CA LEU A 398 17.16 -3.57 -24.03
C LEU A 398 17.47 -3.04 -22.61
N ASP A 399 18.64 -2.45 -22.45
CA ASP A 399 19.13 -1.97 -21.15
C ASP A 399 18.19 -0.94 -20.56
N GLY A 400 17.93 -1.05 -19.25
CA GLY A 400 17.06 -0.15 -18.52
C GLY A 400 15.57 -0.35 -18.75
N LEU A 401 15.15 -1.37 -19.54
CA LEU A 401 13.74 -1.70 -19.64
C LEU A 401 13.24 -2.41 -18.38
N TYR A 402 13.97 -3.42 -17.90
CA TYR A 402 13.58 -4.23 -16.76
C TYR A 402 14.54 -4.18 -15.57
N TYR A 403 15.82 -3.89 -15.79
CA TYR A 403 16.88 -4.14 -14.78
C TYR A 403 16.81 -5.58 -14.26
N THR A 404 16.65 -5.76 -12.93
CA THR A 404 16.49 -7.06 -12.27
C THR A 404 15.08 -7.33 -11.76
N TYR A 405 14.10 -6.55 -12.17
CA TYR A 405 12.72 -6.68 -11.70
C TYR A 405 11.73 -6.77 -12.86
N GLY A 406 12.10 -7.52 -13.90
CA GLY A 406 11.23 -7.84 -15.02
C GLY A 406 9.94 -8.57 -14.62
N TYR A 407 9.94 -9.23 -13.46
CA TYR A 407 8.75 -9.83 -12.85
C TYR A 407 7.62 -8.81 -12.63
N TYR A 408 7.96 -7.54 -12.48
CA TYR A 408 7.03 -6.45 -12.19
C TYR A 408 6.30 -5.95 -13.46
N PHE A 409 6.86 -6.22 -14.63
CA PHE A 409 6.41 -5.75 -15.92
C PHE A 409 5.96 -6.91 -16.82
N GLY A 410 6.51 -7.04 -18.00
CA GLY A 410 6.35 -8.22 -18.87
C GLY A 410 5.13 -8.14 -19.77
N LYS A 411 4.84 -6.97 -20.36
CA LYS A 411 3.80 -6.84 -21.38
C LYS A 411 4.34 -6.31 -22.71
N VAL A 412 3.73 -6.76 -23.79
CA VAL A 412 3.95 -6.30 -25.17
C VAL A 412 2.60 -6.14 -25.84
N HIS A 413 2.46 -5.10 -26.66
CA HIS A 413 1.27 -4.87 -27.48
C HIS A 413 1.68 -4.69 -28.95
N VAL A 414 0.81 -5.11 -29.85
CA VAL A 414 0.94 -4.88 -31.30
C VAL A 414 -0.17 -3.95 -31.74
N ASP A 415 0.15 -2.97 -32.59
CA ASP A 415 -0.86 -2.10 -33.18
C ASP A 415 -1.85 -2.95 -33.98
N PRO A 416 -3.16 -2.88 -33.74
CA PRO A 416 -4.16 -3.70 -34.41
C PRO A 416 -4.21 -3.51 -35.93
N ASN A 417 -3.61 -2.46 -36.46
CA ASN A 417 -3.59 -2.14 -37.90
C ASN A 417 -2.21 -2.29 -38.55
N ASP A 418 -1.15 -2.54 -37.76
CA ASP A 418 0.22 -2.61 -38.26
C ASP A 418 1.02 -3.69 -37.50
N SER A 419 1.23 -4.83 -38.15
CA SER A 419 1.90 -5.98 -37.54
C SER A 419 3.36 -5.73 -37.18
N ASP A 420 3.98 -4.70 -37.67
CA ASP A 420 5.37 -4.32 -37.40
C ASP A 420 5.49 -3.18 -36.37
N LYS A 421 4.37 -2.58 -35.99
CA LYS A 421 4.30 -1.57 -34.93
C LYS A 421 4.00 -2.25 -33.60
N ILE A 422 4.97 -2.23 -32.67
CA ILE A 422 4.81 -2.81 -31.34
C ILE A 422 5.22 -1.85 -30.24
N TYR A 423 4.63 -2.06 -29.06
CA TYR A 423 4.95 -1.34 -27.83
C TYR A 423 5.33 -2.37 -26.77
N THR A 424 6.38 -2.10 -26.02
CA THR A 424 6.78 -2.85 -24.83
C THR A 424 7.22 -1.88 -23.76
N TYR A 425 7.01 -2.22 -22.52
CA TYR A 425 7.25 -1.30 -21.44
C TYR A 425 7.67 -2.00 -20.15
N GLY A 426 8.29 -1.23 -19.31
CA GLY A 426 8.79 -1.50 -18.01
C GLY A 426 9.07 -0.17 -17.36
N VAL A 427 10.31 0.12 -16.95
CA VAL A 427 10.70 1.44 -16.45
C VAL A 427 10.44 2.52 -17.50
N PRO A 428 10.91 2.44 -18.76
CA PRO A 428 10.45 3.27 -19.86
C PRO A 428 9.37 2.57 -20.70
N ILE A 429 8.58 3.35 -21.43
CA ILE A 429 7.77 2.86 -22.55
C ILE A 429 8.55 2.98 -23.86
N LEU A 430 8.69 1.87 -24.57
CA LEU A 430 9.39 1.73 -25.83
C LEU A 430 8.43 1.35 -26.96
N THR A 431 8.73 1.78 -28.17
CA THR A 431 8.02 1.37 -29.38
C THR A 431 9.00 0.98 -30.48
N SER A 432 8.55 0.17 -31.42
CA SER A 432 9.25 -0.23 -32.63
C SER A 432 8.32 -0.09 -33.83
N ASP A 433 8.81 0.37 -34.96
CA ASP A 433 8.09 0.47 -36.24
C ASP A 433 8.59 -0.58 -37.26
N ASP A 434 9.45 -1.52 -36.86
CA ASP A 434 10.13 -2.48 -37.77
C ASP A 434 10.05 -3.94 -37.26
N GLY A 435 8.99 -4.24 -36.50
CA GLY A 435 8.74 -5.59 -35.98
C GLY A 435 9.68 -5.99 -34.87
N GLY A 436 10.16 -5.01 -34.09
CA GLY A 436 10.97 -5.23 -32.90
C GLY A 436 12.48 -5.32 -33.18
N LYS A 437 12.96 -4.92 -34.34
CA LYS A 437 14.40 -4.91 -34.67
C LYS A 437 15.10 -3.73 -34.00
N THR A 438 14.44 -2.57 -33.97
CA THR A 438 14.92 -1.36 -33.30
C THR A 438 13.84 -0.76 -32.40
N PHE A 439 14.26 -0.15 -31.31
CA PHE A 439 13.36 0.45 -30.32
C PHE A 439 13.75 1.89 -30.02
N TYR A 440 12.74 2.71 -29.74
CA TYR A 440 12.93 4.06 -29.23
C TYR A 440 11.91 4.40 -28.15
N ARG A 441 12.30 5.31 -27.24
CA ARG A 441 11.48 5.74 -26.11
C ARG A 441 10.44 6.77 -26.56
N ILE A 442 9.20 6.61 -26.08
CA ILE A 442 8.10 7.56 -26.30
C ILE A 442 7.63 8.25 -25.00
N GLY A 443 8.04 7.80 -23.82
CA GLY A 443 7.79 8.49 -22.55
C GLY A 443 8.49 9.85 -22.50
N LYS A 444 7.86 10.84 -21.85
CA LYS A 444 8.32 12.22 -21.70
C LYS A 444 8.47 12.59 -20.22
N GLU A 445 8.91 13.81 -19.92
CA GLU A 445 9.11 14.32 -18.56
C GLU A 445 7.84 14.32 -17.68
N ASN A 446 6.66 14.42 -18.30
CA ASN A 446 5.37 14.41 -17.63
C ASN A 446 4.70 13.02 -17.61
N VAL A 447 5.43 11.97 -17.95
CA VAL A 447 4.99 10.57 -17.89
C VAL A 447 5.80 9.88 -16.81
N HIS A 448 5.12 9.31 -15.81
CA HIS A 448 5.79 8.55 -14.77
C HIS A 448 6.46 7.29 -15.36
N ALA A 449 7.52 6.83 -14.72
CA ALA A 449 8.13 5.55 -15.05
C ALA A 449 7.24 4.38 -14.57
N ASP A 450 7.68 3.17 -14.86
CA ASP A 450 7.07 1.92 -14.40
C ASP A 450 5.64 1.74 -14.94
N HIS A 451 5.61 1.35 -16.23
CA HIS A 451 4.39 1.17 -17.01
C HIS A 451 3.86 -0.26 -16.89
N HIS A 452 2.54 -0.42 -16.70
CA HIS A 452 1.93 -1.74 -16.45
C HIS A 452 0.83 -2.11 -17.42
N ASP A 453 0.18 -1.14 -18.04
CA ASP A 453 -0.83 -1.41 -19.07
C ASP A 453 -0.88 -0.31 -20.13
N LEU A 454 -1.26 -0.70 -21.35
CA LEU A 454 -1.36 0.20 -22.49
C LEU A 454 -2.55 -0.19 -23.37
N TRP A 455 -3.44 0.75 -23.60
CA TRP A 455 -4.46 0.60 -24.62
C TRP A 455 -4.08 1.34 -25.89
N ILE A 456 -4.32 0.69 -27.05
CA ILE A 456 -4.06 1.23 -28.39
C ILE A 456 -5.39 1.38 -29.10
N ASN A 457 -5.70 2.59 -29.60
CA ASN A 457 -6.93 2.84 -30.32
C ASN A 457 -6.94 2.15 -31.70
N PRO A 458 -7.84 1.18 -31.94
CA PRO A 458 -7.90 0.48 -33.22
C PRO A 458 -8.39 1.36 -34.38
N ASN A 459 -9.05 2.46 -34.07
CA ASN A 459 -9.67 3.34 -35.05
C ASN A 459 -8.85 4.65 -35.29
N LYS A 460 -7.86 4.94 -34.44
CA LYS A 460 -7.06 6.17 -34.52
C LYS A 460 -5.61 5.92 -34.19
N ARG A 461 -4.76 5.85 -35.20
CA ARG A 461 -3.31 5.66 -35.04
C ARG A 461 -2.71 6.74 -34.14
N GLY A 462 -1.86 6.33 -33.20
CA GLY A 462 -1.15 7.21 -32.27
C GLY A 462 -1.98 7.71 -31.09
N HIS A 463 -3.23 7.28 -30.96
CA HIS A 463 -4.00 7.47 -29.74
C HIS A 463 -3.77 6.28 -28.82
N LEU A 464 -3.12 6.55 -27.67
CA LEU A 464 -2.75 5.57 -26.65
C LEU A 464 -3.22 6.06 -25.29
N ILE A 465 -3.61 5.12 -24.42
CA ILE A 465 -3.84 5.36 -22.99
C ILE A 465 -2.87 4.47 -22.23
N ASP A 466 -2.03 5.06 -21.42
CA ASP A 466 -0.96 4.40 -20.66
C ASP A 466 -1.23 4.45 -19.17
N GLY A 467 -1.14 3.30 -18.51
CA GLY A 467 -1.22 3.13 -17.08
C GLY A 467 0.14 2.84 -16.46
N ASN A 468 0.55 3.66 -15.49
CA ASN A 468 1.86 3.58 -14.83
C ASN A 468 1.77 3.79 -13.31
N ASP A 469 2.91 3.79 -12.60
CA ASP A 469 2.94 3.97 -11.15
C ASP A 469 2.54 5.39 -10.68
N GLY A 470 2.43 6.33 -11.59
CA GLY A 470 1.90 7.67 -11.35
C GLY A 470 0.46 7.89 -11.82
N GLY A 471 -0.25 6.85 -12.30
CA GLY A 471 -1.63 6.94 -12.78
C GLY A 471 -1.76 6.82 -14.30
N VAL A 472 -2.57 7.66 -14.92
CA VAL A 472 -2.95 7.56 -16.34
C VAL A 472 -2.37 8.69 -17.16
N ASN A 473 -1.81 8.34 -18.32
CA ASN A 473 -1.39 9.30 -19.33
C ASN A 473 -2.06 9.00 -20.68
N ILE A 474 -2.41 10.03 -21.43
CA ILE A 474 -3.06 9.92 -22.76
C ILE A 474 -2.22 10.65 -23.80
N THR A 475 -2.02 10.03 -24.96
CA THR A 475 -1.41 10.65 -26.12
C THR A 475 -2.29 10.48 -27.36
N TYR A 476 -2.26 11.44 -28.28
CA TYR A 476 -2.95 11.40 -29.57
C TYR A 476 -2.02 11.44 -30.78
N ASP A 477 -0.71 11.39 -30.52
CA ASP A 477 0.34 11.58 -31.52
C ASP A 477 1.53 10.62 -31.34
N ASP A 478 1.23 9.39 -30.88
CA ASP A 478 2.20 8.31 -30.69
C ASP A 478 3.32 8.69 -29.70
N GLY A 479 2.95 9.30 -28.58
CA GLY A 479 3.85 9.68 -27.50
C GLY A 479 4.73 10.91 -27.75
N LYS A 480 4.46 11.71 -28.77
CA LYS A 480 5.16 12.98 -28.95
C LYS A 480 4.77 13.98 -27.87
N ASN A 481 3.48 14.00 -27.51
CA ASN A 481 2.93 14.77 -26.42
C ASN A 481 2.03 13.88 -25.55
N TRP A 482 2.02 14.11 -24.24
CA TRP A 482 1.22 13.37 -23.28
C TRP A 482 0.40 14.31 -22.40
N ILE A 483 -0.81 13.90 -22.12
CA ILE A 483 -1.70 14.50 -21.11
C ILE A 483 -1.59 13.65 -19.87
N LYS A 484 -1.40 14.26 -18.70
CA LYS A 484 -1.38 13.61 -17.39
C LYS A 484 -2.71 13.84 -16.68
N ASN A 485 -3.34 12.79 -16.22
CA ASN A 485 -4.57 12.81 -15.43
C ASN A 485 -4.26 12.58 -13.94
N ASN A 486 -4.69 13.50 -13.08
CA ASN A 486 -4.31 13.57 -11.67
C ASN A 486 -5.50 13.76 -10.73
N SER A 487 -6.71 13.30 -11.07
CA SER A 487 -7.91 13.60 -10.29
C SER A 487 -8.39 12.46 -9.38
N THR A 488 -7.74 11.30 -9.41
CA THR A 488 -8.13 10.16 -8.56
C THR A 488 -7.54 10.29 -7.16
N GLU A 489 -8.34 9.97 -6.14
CA GLU A 489 -7.92 9.91 -4.74
C GLU A 489 -7.19 8.58 -4.45
N VAL A 490 -6.10 8.34 -5.15
CA VAL A 490 -5.28 7.14 -5.06
C VAL A 490 -3.86 7.51 -4.67
N GLY A 491 -3.30 6.81 -3.68
CA GLY A 491 -1.93 6.98 -3.21
C GLY A 491 -1.54 5.83 -2.28
N GLN A 492 -0.37 5.24 -2.51
CA GLN A 492 0.13 4.05 -1.81
C GLN A 492 1.08 4.45 -0.68
N PHE A 493 0.54 4.89 0.47
CA PHE A 493 1.35 5.30 1.62
C PHE A 493 1.95 4.10 2.36
N TYR A 494 3.24 4.16 2.63
CA TYR A 494 3.92 3.27 3.57
C TYR A 494 3.77 3.75 5.02
N SER A 495 3.87 5.06 5.23
CA SER A 495 3.79 5.67 6.56
C SER A 495 3.32 7.11 6.46
N ILE A 496 2.69 7.61 7.52
CA ILE A 496 2.26 9.01 7.65
C ILE A 496 2.72 9.59 8.99
N ASN A 497 2.79 10.91 9.07
CA ASN A 497 3.03 11.64 10.31
C ASN A 497 2.43 13.05 10.23
N VAL A 498 2.42 13.79 11.36
CA VAL A 498 1.84 15.12 11.45
C VAL A 498 2.76 16.07 12.23
N ASP A 499 2.66 17.36 11.92
CA ASP A 499 3.23 18.42 12.76
C ASP A 499 2.17 19.03 13.72
N TYR A 500 2.56 20.08 14.44
CA TYR A 500 1.69 20.79 15.39
C TYR A 500 1.49 22.26 15.00
N GLN A 501 1.66 22.60 13.73
CA GLN A 501 1.35 23.93 13.20
C GLN A 501 -0.16 24.18 13.17
N LYS A 502 -0.59 25.39 12.85
CA LYS A 502 -2.02 25.75 12.75
C LYS A 502 -2.28 26.50 11.44
N PRO A 503 -2.89 25.89 10.43
CA PRO A 503 -3.28 24.47 10.35
C PRO A 503 -2.06 23.54 10.37
N TYR A 504 -2.22 22.33 10.91
CA TYR A 504 -1.15 21.35 10.90
C TYR A 504 -1.01 20.70 9.52
N ASN A 505 0.21 20.27 9.22
CA ASN A 505 0.49 19.52 8.01
C ASN A 505 0.52 18.01 8.28
N VAL A 506 0.13 17.28 7.27
CA VAL A 506 0.26 15.82 7.19
C VAL A 506 1.40 15.51 6.24
N TYR A 507 2.25 14.57 6.65
CA TYR A 507 3.41 14.10 5.88
C TYR A 507 3.25 12.63 5.61
N GLY A 508 3.73 12.16 4.47
CA GLY A 508 3.75 10.72 4.20
C GLY A 508 4.65 10.34 3.06
N GLY A 509 5.20 9.11 3.16
CA GLY A 509 5.99 8.49 2.12
C GLY A 509 5.14 7.52 1.31
N LEU A 510 5.18 7.67 -0.02
CA LEU A 510 4.43 6.86 -0.97
C LEU A 510 5.37 5.93 -1.75
N GLN A 511 4.88 4.74 -2.03
CA GLN A 511 5.53 3.86 -2.99
C GLN A 511 5.65 4.58 -4.34
N ASP A 512 6.82 4.54 -4.94
CA ASP A 512 7.20 5.07 -6.26
C ASP A 512 7.00 6.59 -6.45
N ASN A 513 6.31 7.27 -5.53
CA ASN A 513 5.85 8.65 -5.69
C ASN A 513 6.42 9.64 -4.66
N GLY A 514 7.48 9.26 -3.93
CA GLY A 514 8.22 10.16 -3.05
C GLY A 514 7.55 10.46 -1.71
N VAL A 515 8.04 11.51 -1.05
CA VAL A 515 7.53 11.99 0.24
C VAL A 515 6.84 13.32 0.05
N TRP A 516 5.61 13.41 0.54
CA TRP A 516 4.75 14.58 0.39
C TRP A 516 4.36 15.19 1.73
N MET A 517 4.06 16.47 1.71
CA MET A 517 3.45 17.19 2.83
C MET A 517 2.32 18.09 2.35
N GLY A 518 1.28 18.23 3.15
CA GLY A 518 0.16 19.13 2.87
C GLY A 518 -0.70 19.41 4.08
N PRO A 519 -1.50 20.51 4.09
CA PRO A 519 -2.36 20.85 5.21
C PRO A 519 -3.54 19.87 5.31
N HIS A 520 -3.88 19.46 6.54
CA HIS A 520 -4.98 18.53 6.83
C HIS A 520 -6.36 19.00 6.34
N ASN A 521 -6.54 20.29 6.16
CA ASN A 521 -7.79 20.94 5.78
C ASN A 521 -7.77 21.44 4.32
N SER A 522 -6.92 20.87 3.49
CA SER A 522 -6.88 21.22 2.06
C SER A 522 -8.22 20.90 1.39
N ILE A 523 -8.70 21.82 0.60
CA ILE A 523 -9.93 21.70 -0.19
C ILE A 523 -9.60 22.11 -1.61
N GLU A 524 -9.94 21.26 -2.57
CA GLU A 524 -9.85 21.58 -3.98
C GLU A 524 -10.70 22.79 -4.31
N ASN A 525 -10.13 23.75 -5.00
CA ASN A 525 -10.83 24.96 -5.42
C ASN A 525 -10.14 25.58 -6.62
N LYS A 526 -10.85 26.46 -7.34
CA LYS A 526 -10.35 27.11 -8.56
C LYS A 526 -9.03 27.89 -8.42
N ARG A 527 -8.61 28.26 -7.18
CA ARG A 527 -7.34 28.96 -6.96
C ARG A 527 -6.15 28.04 -7.16
N TRP A 528 -6.31 26.75 -6.98
CA TRP A 528 -5.23 25.80 -7.26
C TRP A 528 -4.80 25.85 -8.71
N GLU A 529 -5.77 25.75 -9.62
CA GLU A 529 -5.52 25.80 -11.05
C GLU A 529 -5.01 27.16 -11.51
N MET A 530 -5.65 28.24 -11.06
CA MET A 530 -5.30 29.62 -11.44
C MET A 530 -3.92 30.05 -10.96
N SER A 531 -3.46 29.59 -9.81
CA SER A 531 -2.20 30.02 -9.17
C SER A 531 -1.11 28.95 -9.21
N GLY A 532 -1.42 27.73 -9.65
CA GLY A 532 -0.52 26.58 -9.54
C GLY A 532 -0.26 26.20 -8.08
N SER A 533 -1.13 26.63 -7.15
CA SER A 533 -0.94 26.48 -5.70
C SER A 533 -1.57 25.20 -5.18
N TYR A 534 -1.23 24.04 -5.77
CA TYR A 534 -1.60 22.78 -5.18
C TYR A 534 -1.04 22.69 -3.75
N PRO A 535 -1.87 22.41 -2.74
CA PRO A 535 -1.44 22.54 -1.33
C PRO A 535 -0.46 21.46 -0.89
N TRP A 536 -0.46 20.31 -1.55
CA TRP A 536 0.50 19.25 -1.28
C TRP A 536 1.80 19.47 -2.04
N LYS A 537 2.93 19.23 -1.36
CA LYS A 537 4.28 19.43 -1.92
C LYS A 537 5.10 18.18 -1.75
N MET A 538 5.77 17.75 -2.81
CA MET A 538 6.80 16.71 -2.73
C MET A 538 8.07 17.30 -2.10
N ILE A 539 8.56 16.71 -1.02
CA ILE A 539 9.76 17.15 -0.30
C ILE A 539 10.98 16.26 -0.58
N LEU A 540 10.75 15.02 -1.01
CA LEU A 540 11.79 14.08 -1.41
C LEU A 540 11.24 13.14 -2.47
N GLY A 541 12.06 12.73 -3.46
CA GLY A 541 11.69 11.74 -4.47
C GLY A 541 12.12 10.31 -4.09
N GLY A 542 11.79 9.33 -4.95
CA GLY A 542 12.04 7.90 -4.77
C GLY A 542 10.86 7.19 -4.08
N ASP A 543 11.06 5.96 -3.60
CA ASP A 543 10.10 5.30 -2.71
C ASP A 543 10.12 6.00 -1.37
N GLY A 544 9.11 6.81 -1.09
CA GLY A 544 9.03 7.57 0.14
C GLY A 544 8.79 6.65 1.35
N MET A 545 9.57 6.86 2.41
CA MET A 545 9.52 6.03 3.61
C MET A 545 8.98 6.81 4.81
N GLU A 546 9.32 6.39 6.02
CA GLU A 546 8.88 7.04 7.26
C GLU A 546 9.33 8.50 7.34
N VAL A 547 8.51 9.30 8.00
CA VAL A 547 8.74 10.73 8.19
C VAL A 547 8.71 11.07 9.67
N GLN A 548 9.73 11.80 10.15
CA GLN A 548 9.74 12.38 11.49
C GLN A 548 9.92 13.90 11.38
N ILE A 549 9.14 14.64 12.15
CA ILE A 549 9.17 16.11 12.14
C ILE A 549 9.62 16.61 13.51
N ASP A 550 10.62 17.47 13.52
CA ASP A 550 11.05 18.11 14.76
C ASP A 550 9.93 19.03 15.31
N ARG A 551 9.47 18.75 16.53
CA ARG A 551 8.38 19.51 17.15
C ARG A 551 8.75 20.95 17.51
N ASN A 552 10.04 21.20 17.74
CA ASN A 552 10.55 22.51 18.09
C ASN A 552 10.91 23.34 16.85
N GLN A 553 11.27 22.62 15.75
CA GLN A 553 11.68 23.21 14.48
C GLN A 553 10.97 22.46 13.33
N PRO A 554 9.69 22.76 13.05
CA PRO A 554 8.88 21.99 12.09
C PRO A 554 9.38 22.09 10.63
N ASN A 555 10.32 22.98 10.33
CA ASN A 555 11.05 22.99 9.07
C ASN A 555 12.14 21.90 8.98
N ILE A 556 12.51 21.27 10.09
CA ILE A 556 13.46 20.15 10.10
C ILE A 556 12.68 18.83 10.04
N VAL A 557 12.88 18.11 8.94
CA VAL A 557 12.21 16.84 8.66
C VAL A 557 13.23 15.75 8.40
N TYR A 558 13.02 14.60 9.00
CA TYR A 558 13.82 13.39 8.78
C TYR A 558 13.00 12.42 7.95
N THR A 559 13.44 12.12 6.76
CA THR A 559 12.76 11.18 5.86
C THR A 559 13.71 10.62 4.84
N GLY A 560 13.28 9.62 4.07
CA GLY A 560 14.16 8.98 3.12
C GLY A 560 13.47 8.08 2.13
N SER A 561 14.28 7.29 1.46
CA SER A 561 13.87 6.23 0.55
C SER A 561 14.31 4.87 1.08
N GLN A 562 14.02 3.84 0.31
CA GLN A 562 14.22 2.43 0.67
C GLN A 562 15.62 2.11 1.22
N PHE A 563 15.69 1.07 2.03
CA PHE A 563 16.92 0.52 2.64
C PHE A 563 17.72 1.55 3.46
N GLY A 564 17.01 2.41 4.21
CA GLY A 564 17.64 3.34 5.15
C GLY A 564 18.33 4.53 4.50
N SER A 565 18.05 4.85 3.26
CA SER A 565 18.58 6.04 2.58
C SER A 565 17.89 7.30 3.09
N TYR A 566 18.18 7.69 4.34
CA TYR A 566 17.56 8.80 5.04
C TYR A 566 18.36 10.11 4.96
N PHE A 567 17.59 11.19 5.01
CA PHE A 567 18.09 12.56 5.01
C PHE A 567 17.44 13.37 6.14
N ARG A 568 18.19 14.31 6.69
CA ARG A 568 17.68 15.46 7.42
C ARG A 568 17.46 16.58 6.40
N LEU A 569 16.23 17.04 6.26
CA LEU A 569 15.83 18.11 5.38
C LEU A 569 15.60 19.38 6.19
N ASP A 570 16.07 20.51 5.71
CA ASP A 570 15.64 21.82 6.15
C ASP A 570 14.77 22.42 5.03
N LEU A 571 13.47 22.49 5.27
CA LEU A 571 12.47 22.89 4.29
C LEU A 571 12.56 24.38 3.92
N ASP A 572 13.09 25.21 4.82
CA ASP A 572 13.26 26.66 4.58
C ASP A 572 14.43 26.94 3.65
N THR A 573 15.52 26.21 3.83
CA THR A 573 16.77 26.40 3.05
C THR A 573 16.94 25.41 1.92
N ASN A 574 16.07 24.39 1.82
CA ASN A 574 16.18 23.25 0.90
C ASN A 574 17.47 22.44 1.08
N LYS A 575 18.14 22.54 2.23
CA LYS A 575 19.34 21.79 2.53
C LYS A 575 19.00 20.34 2.85
N ARG A 576 19.73 19.41 2.21
CA ARG A 576 19.60 17.97 2.43
C ARG A 576 20.91 17.43 3.01
N THR A 577 20.85 16.76 4.16
CA THR A 577 22.00 16.11 4.79
C THR A 577 21.73 14.60 4.85
N TYR A 578 22.56 13.80 4.21
CA TYR A 578 22.46 12.34 4.23
C TYR A 578 22.89 11.81 5.60
N ILE A 579 22.04 11.01 6.24
CA ILE A 579 22.20 10.58 7.62
C ILE A 579 22.22 9.07 7.85
N LYS A 580 22.23 8.23 6.81
CA LYS A 580 22.29 6.76 6.95
C LYS A 580 23.50 6.32 7.78
N PRO A 581 23.33 5.49 8.84
CA PRO A 581 24.44 4.88 9.56
C PRO A 581 25.27 3.98 8.63
N ARG A 582 26.58 3.98 8.80
CA ARG A 582 27.50 3.15 8.03
C ARG A 582 28.30 2.24 8.93
N HIS A 583 28.50 1.00 8.51
CA HIS A 583 29.41 0.07 9.16
C HIS A 583 30.87 0.52 8.97
N LYS A 584 31.79 0.03 9.80
CA LYS A 584 33.20 0.31 9.59
C LYS A 584 33.76 -0.55 8.46
N LEU A 585 34.75 0.00 7.76
CA LEU A 585 35.42 -0.73 6.68
C LEU A 585 36.06 -2.02 7.24
N GLY A 586 35.69 -3.16 6.67
CA GLY A 586 36.09 -4.48 7.10
C GLY A 586 35.15 -5.19 8.06
N GLU A 587 34.10 -4.49 8.55
CA GLU A 587 32.98 -5.11 9.27
C GLU A 587 31.90 -5.56 8.28
N SER A 588 31.01 -6.47 8.71
CA SER A 588 29.85 -6.88 7.91
C SER A 588 28.90 -5.70 7.67
N PRO A 589 28.38 -5.52 6.44
CA PRO A 589 27.39 -4.50 6.16
C PRO A 589 26.16 -4.63 7.04
N TYR A 590 25.59 -3.49 7.45
CA TYR A 590 24.29 -3.48 8.10
C TYR A 590 23.20 -3.89 7.13
N ARG A 591 22.25 -4.68 7.62
CA ARG A 591 21.03 -5.04 6.88
C ARG A 591 19.95 -4.03 7.20
N PHE A 592 19.42 -3.38 6.19
CA PHE A 592 18.31 -2.43 6.28
C PHE A 592 17.08 -3.00 5.62
N ASN A 593 15.93 -2.86 6.28
CA ASN A 593 14.65 -3.20 5.67
C ASN A 593 14.33 -2.27 4.49
N TRP A 594 13.44 -2.71 3.61
CA TRP A 594 12.85 -1.84 2.60
C TRP A 594 12.29 -0.58 3.25
N GLN A 595 11.37 -0.74 4.18
CA GLN A 595 10.88 0.32 5.06
C GLN A 595 11.68 0.29 6.36
N THR A 596 12.75 1.05 6.41
CA THR A 596 13.63 1.14 7.58
C THR A 596 13.00 2.07 8.62
N PRO A 597 12.81 1.64 9.89
CA PRO A 597 12.21 2.49 10.90
C PRO A 597 13.17 3.58 11.39
N ILE A 598 12.63 4.80 11.54
CA ILE A 598 13.31 5.96 12.10
C ILE A 598 12.40 6.62 13.15
N LEU A 599 12.96 7.05 14.28
CA LEU A 599 12.20 7.63 15.38
C LEU A 599 12.93 8.81 16.02
N LEU A 600 12.28 9.97 16.13
CA LEU A 600 12.70 11.05 17.00
C LEU A 600 12.28 10.74 18.43
N SER A 601 13.20 10.93 19.39
CA SER A 601 12.90 10.74 20.80
C SER A 601 11.82 11.68 21.31
N ALA A 602 10.87 11.15 22.07
CA ALA A 602 9.84 11.94 22.73
C ALA A 602 10.42 12.89 23.80
N HIS A 603 11.64 12.61 24.29
CA HIS A 603 12.29 13.32 25.39
C HIS A 603 13.21 14.45 24.94
N ASN A 604 13.85 14.29 23.78
CA ASN A 604 14.72 15.30 23.19
C ASN A 604 14.77 15.15 21.67
N GLN A 605 14.42 16.22 20.95
CA GLN A 605 14.33 16.22 19.48
C GLN A 605 15.68 16.17 18.75
N ASP A 606 16.81 16.34 19.46
CA ASP A 606 18.14 16.08 18.89
C ASP A 606 18.48 14.59 18.82
N ILE A 607 17.72 13.76 19.54
CA ILE A 607 17.96 12.32 19.62
C ILE A 607 17.15 11.59 18.55
N LEU A 608 17.86 10.88 17.70
CA LEU A 608 17.30 10.11 16.60
C LEU A 608 17.69 8.65 16.73
N TYR A 609 16.73 7.75 16.53
CA TYR A 609 16.94 6.31 16.43
C TYR A 609 16.71 5.84 15.00
N LEU A 610 17.51 4.88 14.53
CA LEU A 610 17.34 4.24 13.23
C LEU A 610 17.65 2.75 13.34
N GLY A 611 16.78 1.91 12.77
CA GLY A 611 16.91 0.47 12.81
C GLY A 611 17.55 -0.10 11.54
N SER A 612 18.61 -0.88 11.70
CA SER A 612 19.11 -1.85 10.73
C SER A 612 18.85 -3.26 11.28
N ASN A 613 19.79 -4.19 11.21
CA ASN A 613 19.80 -5.35 12.12
C ASN A 613 20.27 -4.98 13.55
N ILE A 614 20.78 -3.76 13.71
CA ILE A 614 21.25 -3.14 14.93
C ILE A 614 20.47 -1.84 15.15
N LEU A 615 20.18 -1.48 16.40
CA LEU A 615 19.62 -0.17 16.70
C LEU A 615 20.72 0.86 16.84
N HIS A 616 20.61 1.91 16.05
CA HIS A 616 21.51 3.07 16.05
C HIS A 616 20.85 4.25 16.76
N ARG A 617 21.66 5.06 17.45
CA ARG A 617 21.26 6.31 18.10
C ARG A 617 22.19 7.44 17.68
N SER A 618 21.63 8.62 17.46
CA SER A 618 22.34 9.88 17.27
C SER A 618 21.88 10.89 18.30
N PHE A 619 22.79 11.72 18.82
CA PHE A 619 22.50 12.86 19.71
C PHE A 619 22.56 14.20 18.99
N ASN A 620 22.72 14.22 17.69
CA ASN A 620 22.93 15.43 16.89
C ASN A 620 22.22 15.35 15.54
N GLY A 621 20.99 14.84 15.52
CA GLY A 621 20.14 14.81 14.34
C GLY A 621 20.71 13.99 13.20
N GLY A 622 21.44 12.91 13.49
CA GLY A 622 21.98 11.99 12.48
C GLY A 622 23.39 12.31 11.96
N ASP A 623 24.05 13.34 12.45
CA ASP A 623 25.42 13.66 12.03
C ASP A 623 26.45 12.63 12.52
N LYS A 624 26.22 12.05 13.70
CA LYS A 624 27.01 10.94 14.24
C LYS A 624 26.11 9.87 14.83
N TRP A 625 26.47 8.63 14.61
CA TRP A 625 25.75 7.46 15.08
C TRP A 625 26.58 6.62 16.03
N GLU A 626 25.91 6.06 17.03
CA GLU A 626 26.44 5.00 17.89
C GLU A 626 25.52 3.77 17.81
N ASN A 627 26.13 2.60 17.86
CA ASN A 627 25.39 1.35 17.96
C ASN A 627 25.03 1.12 19.43
N ILE A 628 23.74 1.05 19.75
CA ILE A 628 23.26 0.82 21.11
C ILE A 628 22.70 -0.59 21.31
N SER A 629 22.89 -1.47 20.34
CA SER A 629 22.62 -2.91 20.46
C SER A 629 23.66 -3.73 19.71
N ALA A 630 23.69 -5.03 19.98
CA ALA A 630 24.18 -6.04 19.06
C ALA A 630 23.13 -6.30 17.96
N ASP A 631 23.33 -7.31 17.11
CA ASP A 631 22.31 -7.79 16.18
C ASP A 631 21.10 -8.31 16.98
N LEU A 632 19.93 -7.69 16.76
CA LEU A 632 18.69 -8.00 17.47
C LEU A 632 17.80 -9.00 16.71
N THR A 633 18.31 -9.58 15.63
CA THR A 633 17.58 -10.48 14.74
C THR A 633 18.08 -11.92 14.87
N LYS A 634 17.44 -12.85 14.20
CA LYS A 634 17.93 -14.25 14.05
C LYS A 634 19.11 -14.35 13.07
N GLY A 635 19.51 -13.25 12.44
CA GLY A 635 20.52 -13.18 11.39
C GLY A 635 19.93 -13.12 9.99
N GLY A 636 20.77 -12.75 8.99
CA GLY A 636 20.36 -12.77 7.58
C GLY A 636 20.15 -14.18 7.06
N LYS A 637 19.26 -14.31 6.07
CA LYS A 637 19.07 -15.55 5.30
C LYS A 637 19.69 -15.40 3.92
N PRO A 638 20.18 -16.48 3.28
CA PRO A 638 20.57 -16.47 1.88
C PRO A 638 19.38 -16.10 1.01
N GLY A 639 19.56 -15.13 0.10
CA GLY A 639 18.51 -14.67 -0.81
C GLY A 639 18.84 -13.28 -1.37
N ASN A 640 17.97 -12.80 -2.25
CA ASN A 640 18.12 -11.53 -2.94
C ASN A 640 17.35 -10.36 -2.27
N VAL A 641 16.69 -10.62 -1.14
CA VAL A 641 15.97 -9.60 -0.35
C VAL A 641 16.60 -9.49 1.05
N PRO A 642 16.95 -8.28 1.53
CA PRO A 642 17.42 -8.09 2.90
C PRO A 642 16.42 -8.62 3.92
N TYR A 643 16.90 -9.44 4.85
CA TYR A 643 16.12 -10.08 5.90
C TYR A 643 16.94 -10.16 7.21
N GLY A 644 16.27 -10.33 8.33
CA GLY A 644 16.85 -10.17 9.65
C GLY A 644 17.15 -8.70 9.90
N THR A 645 16.08 -7.89 9.93
CA THR A 645 16.14 -6.43 10.04
C THR A 645 15.11 -5.94 11.05
N ILE A 646 15.37 -4.78 11.65
CA ILE A 646 14.42 -4.08 12.51
C ILE A 646 13.32 -3.46 11.63
N THR A 647 12.06 -3.65 12.02
CA THR A 647 10.88 -3.17 11.31
C THR A 647 10.14 -2.07 12.06
N THR A 648 10.31 -1.99 13.39
CA THR A 648 9.58 -1.02 14.21
C THR A 648 10.37 -0.66 15.47
N ILE A 649 10.27 0.60 15.89
CA ILE A 649 10.91 1.15 17.10
C ILE A 649 9.86 1.94 17.87
N SER A 650 9.80 1.76 19.20
CA SER A 650 8.96 2.57 20.06
C SER A 650 9.69 2.94 21.34
N GLU A 651 9.77 4.23 21.64
CA GLU A 651 10.30 4.75 22.91
C GLU A 651 9.14 5.13 23.83
N SER A 652 9.21 4.70 25.10
CA SER A 652 8.22 5.09 26.09
C SER A 652 8.29 6.59 26.40
N GLN A 653 7.16 7.28 26.38
CA GLN A 653 7.12 8.70 26.77
C GLN A 653 7.34 8.94 28.27
N PHE A 654 7.28 7.90 29.11
CA PHE A 654 7.47 7.99 30.57
C PHE A 654 8.92 7.89 31.02
N SER A 655 9.79 7.35 30.16
CA SER A 655 11.17 7.08 30.59
C SER A 655 12.11 7.06 29.38
N PHE A 656 13.01 8.03 29.33
CA PHE A 656 14.10 8.03 28.37
C PHE A 656 14.90 6.73 28.44
N GLY A 657 15.17 6.13 27.26
CA GLY A 657 15.91 4.89 27.15
C GLY A 657 15.13 3.61 27.49
N LEU A 658 13.82 3.71 27.74
CA LEU A 658 12.93 2.55 27.67
C LEU A 658 12.45 2.40 26.23
N ILE A 659 13.09 1.49 25.47
CA ILE A 659 12.90 1.35 24.03
C ILE A 659 12.54 -0.09 23.73
N TYR A 660 11.58 -0.25 22.83
CA TYR A 660 11.14 -1.54 22.29
C TYR A 660 11.44 -1.58 20.79
N VAL A 661 11.83 -2.77 20.32
CA VAL A 661 12.19 -3.01 18.92
C VAL A 661 11.57 -4.30 18.45
N GLY A 662 10.96 -4.30 17.27
CA GLY A 662 10.45 -5.48 16.56
C GLY A 662 11.21 -5.73 15.27
N THR A 663 11.25 -7.00 14.81
CA THR A 663 12.01 -7.43 13.64
C THR A 663 11.14 -8.18 12.62
N ASP A 664 11.64 -8.31 11.39
CA ASP A 664 10.98 -9.06 10.29
C ASP A 664 11.00 -10.58 10.49
N ASP A 665 11.82 -11.09 11.39
CA ASP A 665 11.94 -12.51 11.75
C ASP A 665 11.27 -12.88 13.09
N GLY A 666 10.42 -11.97 13.62
CA GLY A 666 9.51 -12.22 14.72
C GLY A 666 10.10 -12.01 16.12
N LEU A 667 11.25 -11.37 16.24
CA LEU A 667 11.82 -11.06 17.54
C LEU A 667 11.35 -9.69 18.04
N ILE A 668 11.10 -9.60 19.34
CA ILE A 668 10.84 -8.35 20.04
C ILE A 668 11.80 -8.23 21.20
N HIS A 669 12.45 -7.08 21.31
CA HIS A 669 13.43 -6.79 22.35
C HIS A 669 13.07 -5.50 23.09
N VAL A 670 13.46 -5.45 24.37
CA VAL A 670 13.35 -4.25 25.21
C VAL A 670 14.66 -3.92 25.85
N THR A 671 14.99 -2.63 25.88
CA THR A 671 15.99 -2.07 26.78
C THR A 671 15.32 -1.10 27.74
N LYS A 672 15.76 -1.10 29.01
CA LYS A 672 15.28 -0.18 30.06
C LYS A 672 16.32 0.84 30.47
N ASN A 673 17.49 0.80 29.84
CA ASN A 673 18.69 1.58 30.21
C ASN A 673 19.42 2.17 29.00
N GLY A 674 18.64 2.52 27.95
CA GLY A 674 19.16 3.23 26.78
C GLY A 674 20.12 2.41 25.91
N GLY A 675 19.96 1.09 25.89
CA GLY A 675 20.77 0.20 25.05
C GLY A 675 21.95 -0.46 25.77
N SER A 676 22.17 -0.17 27.07
CA SER A 676 23.24 -0.82 27.83
C SER A 676 23.02 -2.33 28.01
N SER A 677 21.76 -2.76 28.04
CA SER A 677 21.37 -4.17 28.01
C SER A 677 20.03 -4.33 27.30
N TRP A 678 19.85 -5.48 26.67
CA TRP A 678 18.64 -5.85 25.93
C TRP A 678 18.10 -7.18 26.44
N SER A 679 16.79 -7.31 26.50
CA SER A 679 16.06 -8.54 26.82
C SER A 679 15.11 -8.86 25.69
N ARG A 680 15.13 -10.09 25.22
CA ARG A 680 14.12 -10.63 24.31
C ARG A 680 12.84 -10.87 25.10
N ILE A 681 11.70 -10.49 24.53
CA ILE A 681 10.37 -10.58 25.16
C ILE A 681 9.34 -11.28 24.27
N SER A 682 9.75 -11.88 23.15
CA SER A 682 8.87 -12.54 22.17
C SER A 682 8.83 -14.07 22.27
N ASP A 683 9.36 -14.68 23.34
CA ASP A 683 9.48 -16.14 23.44
C ASP A 683 8.13 -16.88 23.40
N ASN A 684 7.07 -16.25 23.87
CA ASN A 684 5.70 -16.79 23.90
C ASN A 684 4.80 -16.24 22.79
N LEU A 685 5.37 -15.57 21.80
CA LEU A 685 4.66 -15.09 20.60
C LEU A 685 4.93 -15.97 19.39
N PRO A 686 4.09 -15.93 18.35
CA PRO A 686 4.35 -16.62 17.10
C PRO A 686 5.74 -16.27 16.55
N GLN A 687 6.45 -17.29 16.06
CA GLN A 687 7.82 -17.11 15.54
C GLN A 687 7.80 -16.92 14.02
N ASP A 688 8.86 -16.29 13.50
CA ASP A 688 9.07 -16.05 12.05
C ASP A 688 7.99 -15.18 11.36
N LEU A 689 7.16 -14.49 12.15
CA LEU A 689 6.22 -13.50 11.64
C LEU A 689 6.81 -12.09 11.73
N TRP A 690 6.50 -11.29 10.74
CA TRP A 690 6.90 -9.88 10.70
C TRP A 690 6.25 -9.10 11.84
N VAL A 691 7.04 -8.48 12.72
CA VAL A 691 6.52 -7.55 13.73
C VAL A 691 6.20 -6.23 13.03
N SER A 692 4.92 -6.00 12.76
CA SER A 692 4.48 -4.83 11.99
C SER A 692 4.47 -3.55 12.84
N LYS A 693 4.09 -3.64 14.11
CA LYS A 693 4.14 -2.49 15.03
C LYS A 693 4.43 -2.94 16.46
N VAL A 694 5.31 -2.21 17.12
CA VAL A 694 5.43 -2.18 18.58
C VAL A 694 5.02 -0.79 19.04
N TYR A 695 4.09 -0.69 20.00
CA TYR A 695 3.57 0.58 20.49
C TYR A 695 3.59 0.64 22.01
N ALA A 696 4.48 1.46 22.59
CA ALA A 696 4.51 1.72 24.01
C ALA A 696 3.32 2.61 24.41
N SER A 697 2.57 2.20 25.42
CA SER A 697 1.37 2.92 25.88
C SER A 697 1.66 4.37 26.22
N THR A 698 0.70 5.22 25.94
CA THR A 698 0.70 6.65 26.31
C THR A 698 0.07 6.89 27.67
N HIS A 699 -0.51 5.88 28.32
CA HIS A 699 -1.18 5.99 29.61
C HIS A 699 -0.48 5.22 30.72
N ASP A 700 0.23 4.15 30.39
CA ASP A 700 0.87 3.26 31.37
C ASP A 700 2.28 2.86 30.95
N LYS A 701 3.26 3.04 31.85
CA LYS A 701 4.67 2.79 31.57
C LYS A 701 4.99 1.34 31.26
N GLY A 702 4.25 0.40 31.85
CA GLY A 702 4.49 -1.05 31.70
C GLY A 702 3.76 -1.67 30.53
N THR A 703 2.78 -0.95 29.96
CA THR A 703 1.93 -1.45 28.90
C THR A 703 2.52 -1.25 27.52
N ILE A 704 2.43 -2.29 26.71
CA ILE A 704 2.88 -2.31 25.33
C ILE A 704 1.91 -3.12 24.47
N TYR A 705 1.67 -2.67 23.27
CA TYR A 705 0.88 -3.33 22.24
C TYR A 705 1.78 -3.78 21.10
N VAL A 706 1.45 -4.93 20.53
CA VAL A 706 2.18 -5.48 19.39
C VAL A 706 1.20 -6.00 18.35
N SER A 707 1.44 -5.66 17.09
CA SER A 707 0.86 -6.35 15.94
C SER A 707 1.93 -7.11 15.18
N MET A 708 1.55 -8.28 14.67
CA MET A 708 2.38 -9.11 13.79
C MET A 708 1.60 -9.44 12.53
N ASN A 709 2.32 -9.63 11.43
CA ASN A 709 1.75 -9.75 10.10
C ASN A 709 2.29 -11.01 9.43
N GLY A 710 1.38 -11.90 9.06
CA GLY A 710 1.69 -13.16 8.36
C GLY A 710 1.58 -13.08 6.84
N TYR A 711 1.35 -11.90 6.26
CA TYR A 711 1.18 -11.69 4.81
C TYR A 711 2.24 -12.42 3.95
N ARG A 712 3.52 -12.42 4.41
CA ARG A 712 4.64 -13.08 3.70
C ARG A 712 4.70 -14.59 3.89
N TRP A 713 3.63 -15.17 4.39
CA TRP A 713 3.37 -16.61 4.51
C TRP A 713 1.99 -16.98 3.97
N ASP A 714 1.27 -16.01 3.37
CA ASP A 714 -0.16 -16.08 3.02
C ASP A 714 -1.03 -16.43 4.25
N ASP A 715 -0.54 -16.09 5.45
CA ASP A 715 -1.24 -16.24 6.72
C ASP A 715 -1.91 -14.91 7.09
N PHE A 716 -3.22 -14.89 7.00
CA PHE A 716 -4.04 -13.70 7.24
C PHE A 716 -4.60 -13.62 8.66
N THR A 717 -4.12 -14.45 9.57
CA THR A 717 -4.51 -14.40 10.98
C THR A 717 -4.20 -13.02 11.58
N PRO A 718 -5.20 -12.38 12.26
CA PRO A 718 -4.98 -11.06 12.87
C PRO A 718 -4.23 -11.20 14.20
N TYR A 719 -2.93 -11.07 14.17
CA TYR A 719 -2.06 -11.17 15.33
C TYR A 719 -1.95 -9.83 16.07
N VAL A 720 -2.61 -9.69 17.21
CA VAL A 720 -2.57 -8.51 18.07
C VAL A 720 -2.46 -8.92 19.53
N TYR A 721 -1.47 -8.35 20.22
CA TYR A 721 -1.16 -8.71 21.61
C TYR A 721 -0.96 -7.46 22.48
N MET A 722 -1.27 -7.62 23.77
CA MET A 722 -1.01 -6.64 24.82
C MET A 722 -0.21 -7.28 25.96
N SER A 723 0.74 -6.53 26.48
CA SER A 723 1.45 -6.82 27.73
C SER A 723 1.31 -5.62 28.67
N GLU A 724 1.14 -5.87 29.97
CA GLU A 724 1.08 -4.85 31.03
C GLU A 724 2.29 -4.89 31.98
N ASP A 725 3.31 -5.70 31.65
CA ASP A 725 4.47 -5.98 32.49
C ASP A 725 5.83 -5.86 31.75
N TYR A 726 5.90 -4.95 30.76
CA TYR A 726 7.06 -4.71 29.89
C TYR A 726 7.40 -5.89 28.96
N GLY A 727 6.41 -6.65 28.53
CA GLY A 727 6.56 -7.79 27.63
C GLY A 727 6.96 -9.09 28.28
N LYS A 728 6.85 -9.24 29.61
CA LYS A 728 7.11 -10.53 30.29
C LYS A 728 6.00 -11.54 30.03
N SER A 729 4.76 -11.05 29.97
CA SER A 729 3.60 -11.85 29.60
C SER A 729 2.79 -11.16 28.51
N TRP A 730 2.10 -11.95 27.68
CA TRP A 730 1.34 -11.46 26.55
C TRP A 730 -0.07 -12.03 26.56
N ASN A 731 -1.04 -11.16 26.33
CA ASN A 731 -2.44 -11.51 26.16
C ASN A 731 -2.87 -11.22 24.72
N PRO A 732 -3.43 -12.18 23.97
CA PRO A 732 -4.02 -11.90 22.68
C PRO A 732 -5.26 -11.02 22.86
N ILE A 733 -5.41 -10.02 21.99
CA ILE A 733 -6.51 -9.06 22.03
C ILE A 733 -7.21 -8.95 20.67
N ASN A 734 -7.26 -10.03 19.91
CA ASN A 734 -7.80 -10.12 18.55
C ASN A 734 -9.15 -10.85 18.46
N SER A 735 -9.87 -11.04 19.56
CA SER A 735 -10.98 -11.98 19.76
C SER A 735 -12.00 -12.11 18.62
N ASN A 736 -12.39 -11.00 17.97
CA ASN A 736 -13.39 -10.98 16.90
C ASN A 736 -12.93 -10.21 15.66
N LEU A 737 -11.63 -9.95 15.54
CA LEU A 737 -11.08 -9.40 14.30
C LEU A 737 -11.21 -10.45 13.19
N PRO A 738 -11.73 -10.08 12.02
CA PRO A 738 -11.75 -10.99 10.86
C PRO A 738 -10.33 -11.30 10.38
N PHE A 739 -10.18 -12.42 9.70
CA PHE A 739 -8.91 -12.80 9.08
C PHE A 739 -8.47 -11.72 8.08
N SER A 740 -7.43 -10.98 8.44
CA SER A 740 -6.78 -9.94 7.66
C SER A 740 -5.45 -9.57 8.33
N PRO A 741 -4.33 -9.50 7.60
CA PRO A 741 -3.04 -9.13 8.17
C PRO A 741 -3.10 -7.77 8.86
N VAL A 742 -2.56 -7.68 10.08
CA VAL A 742 -2.57 -6.43 10.86
C VAL A 742 -1.26 -5.69 10.65
N ASN A 743 -1.35 -4.45 10.19
CA ASN A 743 -0.20 -3.60 9.88
C ASN A 743 0.15 -2.66 11.04
N VAL A 744 -0.84 -2.17 11.77
CA VAL A 744 -0.63 -1.15 12.79
C VAL A 744 -1.63 -1.28 13.95
N ILE A 745 -1.15 -1.00 15.16
CA ILE A 745 -1.96 -0.80 16.35
C ILE A 745 -1.49 0.44 17.09
N ILE A 746 -2.44 1.27 17.54
CA ILE A 746 -2.17 2.42 18.41
C ILE A 746 -3.22 2.52 19.53
N GLU A 747 -2.84 3.19 20.61
CA GLU A 747 -3.71 3.55 21.73
C GLU A 747 -4.20 4.99 21.58
N ASP A 748 -5.44 5.26 21.94
CA ASP A 748 -5.97 6.62 21.99
C ASP A 748 -5.23 7.46 23.03
N ASN A 749 -4.97 8.72 22.71
CA ASN A 749 -4.19 9.61 23.58
C ASN A 749 -4.97 10.20 24.76
N VAL A 750 -6.30 10.10 24.77
CA VAL A 750 -7.20 10.63 25.81
C VAL A 750 -7.84 9.52 26.62
N ASN A 751 -8.30 8.48 25.97
CA ASN A 751 -9.03 7.37 26.59
C ASN A 751 -8.26 6.06 26.47
N LYS A 752 -7.66 5.61 27.59
CA LYS A 752 -6.85 4.37 27.65
C LYS A 752 -7.58 3.08 27.29
N ASP A 753 -8.91 3.09 27.27
CA ASP A 753 -9.71 1.91 26.92
C ASP A 753 -9.95 1.80 25.42
N ILE A 754 -9.56 2.82 24.65
CA ILE A 754 -9.72 2.89 23.19
C ILE A 754 -8.42 2.52 22.50
N LEU A 755 -8.52 1.54 21.59
CA LEU A 755 -7.44 1.12 20.69
C LEU A 755 -7.93 1.18 19.26
N TYR A 756 -7.00 1.44 18.33
CA TYR A 756 -7.24 1.40 16.90
C TYR A 756 -6.31 0.40 16.24
N VAL A 757 -6.83 -0.37 15.30
CA VAL A 757 -6.07 -1.32 14.47
C VAL A 757 -6.33 -1.02 13.01
N GLY A 758 -5.25 -0.96 12.21
CA GLY A 758 -5.28 -0.94 10.75
C GLY A 758 -4.85 -2.28 10.19
N ASN A 759 -5.64 -2.82 9.28
CA ASN A 759 -5.34 -4.07 8.57
C ASN A 759 -5.51 -3.91 7.05
N ASP A 760 -5.37 -4.98 6.28
CA ASP A 760 -5.47 -4.91 4.81
C ASP A 760 -6.87 -4.62 4.27
N HIS A 761 -7.88 -4.50 5.14
CA HIS A 761 -9.28 -4.25 4.77
C HIS A 761 -9.94 -3.11 5.55
N GLY A 762 -9.17 -2.22 6.18
CA GLY A 762 -9.69 -1.02 6.82
C GLY A 762 -9.26 -0.82 8.28
N VAL A 763 -10.04 -0.03 9.02
CA VAL A 763 -9.78 0.33 10.42
C VAL A 763 -10.79 -0.33 11.34
N TYR A 764 -10.29 -0.81 12.48
CA TYR A 764 -11.10 -1.30 13.58
C TYR A 764 -10.79 -0.52 14.86
N ILE A 765 -11.81 -0.30 15.66
CA ILE A 765 -11.71 0.34 16.97
C ILE A 765 -12.16 -0.62 18.06
N SER A 766 -11.46 -0.62 19.18
CA SER A 766 -11.94 -1.23 20.41
C SER A 766 -12.22 -0.14 21.44
N LEU A 767 -13.36 -0.20 22.10
CA LEU A 767 -13.76 0.70 23.20
C LEU A 767 -13.57 0.07 24.57
N ASN A 768 -12.82 -1.06 24.67
CA ASN A 768 -12.66 -1.85 25.88
C ASN A 768 -11.32 -2.61 25.92
N LYS A 769 -10.21 -1.96 25.53
CA LYS A 769 -8.84 -2.50 25.54
C LYS A 769 -8.68 -3.79 24.75
N GLY A 770 -9.24 -3.86 23.54
CA GLY A 770 -9.08 -4.98 22.64
C GLY A 770 -9.91 -6.23 22.96
N LYS A 771 -10.82 -6.16 23.95
CA LYS A 771 -11.73 -7.28 24.25
C LYS A 771 -12.77 -7.51 23.16
N PHE A 772 -13.15 -6.45 22.43
CA PHE A 772 -14.06 -6.51 21.30
C PHE A 772 -13.72 -5.38 20.31
N TRP A 773 -13.76 -5.68 19.02
CA TRP A 773 -13.44 -4.76 17.94
C TRP A 773 -14.65 -4.45 17.09
N GLU A 774 -14.75 -3.22 16.63
CA GLU A 774 -15.82 -2.72 15.77
C GLU A 774 -15.20 -2.10 14.52
N PRO A 775 -15.74 -2.39 13.33
CA PRO A 775 -15.30 -1.68 12.13
C PRO A 775 -15.57 -0.18 12.23
N PHE A 776 -14.60 0.61 11.81
CA PHE A 776 -14.67 2.05 11.74
C PHE A 776 -14.41 2.44 10.28
N THR A 777 -15.49 2.49 9.46
CA THR A 777 -15.38 2.40 8.00
C THR A 777 -16.21 3.40 7.22
N LYS A 778 -17.06 4.24 7.84
CA LYS A 778 -17.90 5.18 7.08
C LYS A 778 -17.05 6.19 6.33
N GLY A 779 -17.14 6.20 5.00
CA GLY A 779 -16.31 7.03 4.13
C GLY A 779 -14.87 6.50 3.94
N LEU A 780 -14.53 5.36 4.56
CA LEU A 780 -13.30 4.62 4.35
C LEU A 780 -13.64 3.28 3.73
N ASN A 781 -13.19 3.04 2.51
CA ASN A 781 -13.38 1.77 1.82
C ASN A 781 -12.46 0.65 2.35
N SER A 782 -12.51 -0.52 1.72
CA SER A 782 -11.71 -1.70 2.11
C SER A 782 -10.27 -1.64 1.57
N ALA A 783 -9.59 -0.49 1.72
CA ALA A 783 -8.18 -0.35 1.36
C ALA A 783 -7.27 -0.81 2.51
N SER A 784 -6.07 -1.28 2.17
CA SER A 784 -5.05 -1.66 3.14
C SER A 784 -4.57 -0.44 3.93
N VAL A 785 -4.68 -0.51 5.27
CA VAL A 785 -4.26 0.55 6.19
C VAL A 785 -2.87 0.22 6.71
N HIS A 786 -1.90 1.05 6.35
CA HIS A 786 -0.49 0.84 6.72
C HIS A 786 -0.08 1.58 7.98
N ASP A 787 -0.62 2.77 8.20
CA ASP A 787 -0.25 3.56 9.38
C ASP A 787 -1.44 4.35 9.95
N LEU A 788 -1.40 4.58 11.24
CA LEU A 788 -2.37 5.34 12.01
C LEU A 788 -1.65 6.36 12.88
N VAL A 789 -2.08 7.62 12.83
CA VAL A 789 -1.50 8.70 13.62
C VAL A 789 -2.61 9.56 14.24
N ILE A 790 -2.47 9.88 15.52
CA ILE A 790 -3.38 10.82 16.19
C ILE A 790 -2.71 12.18 16.30
N GLN A 791 -3.31 13.20 15.69
CA GLN A 791 -2.97 14.58 15.97
C GLN A 791 -3.64 15.01 17.29
N LYS A 792 -2.84 15.10 18.34
CA LYS A 792 -3.32 15.18 19.73
C LYS A 792 -4.04 16.48 20.10
N GLU A 793 -3.67 17.62 19.47
CA GLU A 793 -4.27 18.92 19.79
C GLU A 793 -5.66 19.11 19.16
N MET A 794 -5.88 18.46 18.01
CA MET A 794 -7.14 18.55 17.27
C MET A 794 -8.04 17.34 17.51
N ASN A 795 -7.54 16.29 18.17
CA ASN A 795 -8.22 15.00 18.33
C ASN A 795 -8.64 14.40 16.97
N HIS A 796 -7.71 14.38 16.01
CA HIS A 796 -7.93 13.82 14.70
C HIS A 796 -7.18 12.48 14.56
N LEU A 797 -7.85 11.44 14.06
CA LEU A 797 -7.23 10.23 13.59
C LEU A 797 -6.93 10.38 12.11
N LEU A 798 -5.66 10.22 11.74
CA LEU A 798 -5.18 10.13 10.37
C LEU A 798 -4.94 8.67 10.04
N VAL A 799 -5.41 8.24 8.86
CA VAL A 799 -5.30 6.87 8.36
C VAL A 799 -4.54 6.91 7.05
N GLY A 800 -3.31 6.41 7.05
CA GLY A 800 -2.50 6.22 5.85
C GLY A 800 -2.82 4.89 5.19
N THR A 801 -3.39 4.94 3.97
CA THR A 801 -3.74 3.74 3.22
C THR A 801 -2.74 3.46 2.12
N HIS A 802 -2.57 2.19 1.78
CA HIS A 802 -1.74 1.79 0.66
C HIS A 802 -2.60 1.58 -0.59
N GLY A 803 -3.21 2.68 -1.07
CA GLY A 803 -4.05 2.64 -2.27
C GLY A 803 -5.06 3.78 -2.39
N ARG A 804 -5.55 4.32 -1.28
CA ARG A 804 -6.62 5.33 -1.27
C ARG A 804 -6.23 6.62 -0.54
N SER A 805 -4.95 6.98 -0.62
CA SER A 805 -4.40 8.20 -0.01
C SER A 805 -4.60 8.26 1.52
N ILE A 806 -4.88 9.43 2.09
CA ILE A 806 -4.98 9.65 3.54
C ILE A 806 -6.41 10.06 3.91
N TYR A 807 -6.92 9.44 4.98
CA TYR A 807 -8.21 9.79 5.56
C TYR A 807 -8.06 10.42 6.94
N LEU A 808 -9.05 11.23 7.30
CA LEU A 808 -9.14 11.91 8.58
C LEU A 808 -10.52 11.67 9.21
N ALA A 809 -10.55 11.34 10.51
CA ALA A 809 -11.75 11.32 11.34
C ALA A 809 -11.56 12.12 12.63
N GLU A 810 -12.63 12.76 13.09
CA GLU A 810 -12.66 13.48 14.38
C GLU A 810 -12.93 12.52 15.52
N LEU A 811 -12.13 12.57 16.59
CA LEU A 811 -12.21 11.65 17.73
C LEU A 811 -12.91 12.22 18.95
N GLU A 812 -13.18 13.53 19.04
CA GLU A 812 -13.66 14.19 20.26
C GLU A 812 -14.84 13.45 20.93
N ASN A 813 -15.82 13.01 20.15
CA ASN A 813 -16.99 12.32 20.66
C ASN A 813 -16.74 10.83 20.96
N ILE A 814 -15.84 10.18 20.22
CA ILE A 814 -15.42 8.81 20.50
C ILE A 814 -14.66 8.75 21.82
N GLN A 815 -13.73 9.67 22.04
CA GLN A 815 -12.89 9.73 23.24
C GLN A 815 -13.68 9.88 24.53
N LYS A 816 -14.87 10.44 24.45
CA LYS A 816 -15.81 10.58 25.57
C LYS A 816 -16.60 9.29 25.87
N LEU A 817 -16.61 8.31 24.98
CA LEU A 817 -17.27 7.02 25.16
C LEU A 817 -16.54 6.19 26.23
N ASN A 818 -16.87 6.45 27.48
CA ASN A 818 -16.40 5.69 28.62
C ASN A 818 -17.44 4.64 29.06
N SER A 819 -17.10 3.80 30.02
CA SER A 819 -17.99 2.75 30.53
C SER A 819 -19.30 3.29 31.09
N GLU A 820 -19.31 4.53 31.60
CA GLU A 820 -20.51 5.17 32.13
C GLU A 820 -21.50 5.47 31.00
N ILE A 821 -21.04 6.11 29.90
CA ILE A 821 -21.87 6.41 28.72
C ILE A 821 -22.31 5.13 28.01
N LEU A 822 -21.40 4.18 27.82
CA LEU A 822 -21.67 2.91 27.14
C LEU A 822 -22.72 2.05 27.85
N ASN A 823 -22.91 2.23 29.15
CA ASN A 823 -23.95 1.52 29.95
C ASN A 823 -25.30 2.24 29.98
N GLN A 824 -25.39 3.51 29.54
CA GLN A 824 -26.67 4.23 29.45
C GLN A 824 -27.43 3.78 28.21
N ASP A 825 -28.74 3.76 28.30
CA ASP A 825 -29.60 3.48 27.14
C ASP A 825 -29.54 4.64 26.13
N LEU A 826 -29.40 5.88 26.66
CA LEU A 826 -29.33 7.09 25.84
C LEU A 826 -28.49 8.14 26.55
N TYR A 827 -27.60 8.81 25.78
CA TYR A 827 -26.80 9.94 26.27
C TYR A 827 -26.73 11.04 25.22
N VAL A 828 -27.03 12.29 25.61
CA VAL A 828 -26.93 13.49 24.77
C VAL A 828 -25.68 14.26 25.15
N TYR A 829 -24.79 14.45 24.20
CA TYR A 829 -23.57 15.24 24.41
C TYR A 829 -23.92 16.70 24.62
N ASP A 830 -23.03 17.43 25.30
CA ASP A 830 -23.19 18.84 25.50
C ASP A 830 -23.10 19.61 24.17
N ILE A 831 -24.03 20.52 23.96
CA ILE A 831 -24.11 21.31 22.75
C ILE A 831 -23.25 22.55 22.93
N LYS A 832 -22.32 22.78 22.00
CA LYS A 832 -21.46 23.98 22.03
C LYS A 832 -22.29 25.23 21.73
N ASP A 833 -21.99 26.35 22.43
CA ASP A 833 -22.56 27.64 22.11
C ASP A 833 -22.18 28.10 20.69
N ILE A 834 -23.10 28.72 19.99
CA ILE A 834 -22.94 29.10 18.59
C ILE A 834 -22.92 30.61 18.46
N LYS A 835 -21.94 31.12 17.71
CA LYS A 835 -21.86 32.56 17.44
C LYS A 835 -22.78 32.92 16.25
N ARG A 836 -23.75 33.81 16.52
CA ARG A 836 -24.62 34.34 15.47
C ARG A 836 -23.80 35.08 14.41
N SER A 837 -24.04 34.79 13.14
CA SER A 837 -23.45 35.54 12.02
C SER A 837 -24.55 36.27 11.23
N ASN A 838 -24.29 37.53 10.88
CA ASN A 838 -25.16 38.30 10.03
C ASN A 838 -25.16 37.80 8.57
N SER A 839 -24.21 36.91 8.21
CA SER A 839 -24.15 36.31 6.89
C SER A 839 -25.08 35.11 6.73
N TRP A 840 -25.70 34.59 7.80
CA TRP A 840 -26.64 33.48 7.68
C TRP A 840 -27.82 33.83 6.79
N GLY A 841 -28.14 32.99 5.80
CA GLY A 841 -29.16 33.20 4.82
C GLY A 841 -28.81 34.21 3.73
N THR A 842 -27.58 34.70 3.73
CA THR A 842 -27.10 35.52 2.61
C THR A 842 -26.31 34.64 1.60
N LYS A 843 -26.22 35.11 0.37
CA LYS A 843 -25.39 34.50 -0.65
C LYS A 843 -24.56 35.56 -1.36
N TRP A 844 -23.42 35.17 -1.83
CA TRP A 844 -22.58 36.04 -2.63
C TRP A 844 -23.01 36.02 -4.10
N GLY A 845 -23.70 37.05 -4.51
CA GLY A 845 -24.24 37.16 -5.88
C GLY A 845 -25.48 36.31 -6.13
N THR A 846 -26.00 36.38 -7.33
CA THR A 846 -27.25 35.70 -7.73
C THR A 846 -27.13 34.17 -7.71
N TRP A 847 -25.94 33.64 -8.04
CA TRP A 847 -25.69 32.22 -8.27
C TRP A 847 -24.88 31.55 -7.15
N GLY A 848 -24.56 32.28 -6.09
CA GLY A 848 -23.82 31.74 -4.94
C GLY A 848 -24.73 30.92 -4.01
N ASP A 849 -24.14 30.02 -3.25
CA ASP A 849 -24.81 29.25 -2.20
C ASP A 849 -25.13 30.15 -1.01
N TYR A 850 -26.23 29.82 -0.33
CA TYR A 850 -26.59 30.48 0.92
C TYR A 850 -25.64 30.06 2.05
N VAL A 851 -25.19 31.01 2.83
CA VAL A 851 -24.44 30.72 4.07
C VAL A 851 -25.43 30.13 5.07
N THR A 852 -25.35 28.84 5.29
CA THR A 852 -26.21 28.09 6.21
C THR A 852 -25.42 27.70 7.44
N PRO A 853 -25.89 28.04 8.66
CA PRO A 853 -25.28 27.52 9.87
C PRO A 853 -25.57 26.03 10.03
N ASN A 854 -24.68 25.31 10.71
CA ASN A 854 -24.92 23.94 11.14
C ASN A 854 -24.60 23.77 12.62
N MET A 855 -25.41 22.96 13.29
CA MET A 855 -25.21 22.52 14.67
C MET A 855 -25.42 21.02 14.71
N ASP A 856 -24.38 20.27 15.04
CA ASP A 856 -24.47 18.84 15.24
C ASP A 856 -25.02 18.53 16.65
N ILE A 857 -26.12 17.82 16.70
CA ILE A 857 -26.67 17.26 17.92
C ILE A 857 -26.15 15.81 18.00
N VAL A 858 -25.20 15.57 18.90
CA VAL A 858 -24.56 14.26 19.05
C VAL A 858 -25.25 13.47 20.15
N ILE A 859 -25.68 12.26 19.80
CA ILE A 859 -26.44 11.38 20.69
C ILE A 859 -25.84 9.98 20.63
N PHE A 860 -25.50 9.39 21.77
CA PHE A 860 -25.23 7.96 21.89
C PHE A 860 -26.54 7.24 22.22
N SER A 861 -26.83 6.17 21.47
CA SER A 861 -27.96 5.27 21.72
C SER A 861 -27.45 3.82 21.80
N LYS A 862 -27.86 3.10 22.84
CA LYS A 862 -27.49 1.71 23.03
C LYS A 862 -28.17 0.77 22.02
N ASN A 863 -29.35 1.17 21.56
CA ASN A 863 -30.19 0.40 20.64
C ASN A 863 -30.72 1.30 19.52
N LYS A 864 -31.18 0.69 18.43
CA LYS A 864 -31.93 1.39 17.40
C LYS A 864 -33.29 1.78 17.95
N ILE A 865 -33.69 3.08 17.88
CA ILE A 865 -34.87 3.59 18.56
C ILE A 865 -35.38 4.89 17.91
N ASP A 866 -36.72 5.07 17.91
CA ASP A 866 -37.34 6.31 17.45
C ASP A 866 -37.11 7.45 18.42
N TYR A 867 -36.87 8.65 17.89
CA TYR A 867 -36.67 9.85 18.69
C TYR A 867 -37.53 11.01 18.22
N ARG A 868 -37.77 11.96 19.11
CA ARG A 868 -38.30 13.27 18.82
C ARG A 868 -37.47 14.34 19.53
N ILE A 869 -36.96 15.30 18.78
CA ILE A 869 -36.29 16.49 19.29
C ILE A 869 -37.26 17.66 19.21
N SER A 870 -37.40 18.42 20.31
CA SER A 870 -38.09 19.70 20.37
C SER A 870 -37.11 20.74 20.90
N ILE A 871 -36.96 21.87 20.20
CA ILE A 871 -36.14 22.99 20.67
C ILE A 871 -37.07 24.11 21.06
N LYS A 872 -36.89 24.66 22.28
CA LYS A 872 -37.67 25.75 22.84
C LYS A 872 -36.78 26.95 23.16
N SER A 873 -37.31 28.17 22.96
CA SER A 873 -36.70 29.41 23.42
C SER A 873 -36.86 29.54 24.92
N ASN A 874 -36.16 30.48 25.52
CA ASN A 874 -36.16 30.68 26.98
C ASN A 874 -37.54 31.03 27.56
N ASP A 875 -38.43 31.64 26.75
CA ASP A 875 -39.83 31.94 27.10
C ASP A 875 -40.76 30.71 26.89
N GLY A 876 -40.20 29.54 26.60
CA GLY A 876 -40.91 28.27 26.46
C GLY A 876 -41.58 28.01 25.11
N LYS A 877 -41.45 28.93 24.14
CA LYS A 877 -41.99 28.75 22.81
C LYS A 877 -41.19 27.72 22.05
N GLN A 878 -41.91 26.80 21.41
CA GLN A 878 -41.28 25.76 20.54
C GLN A 878 -40.87 26.36 19.21
N VAL A 879 -39.56 26.33 18.93
CA VAL A 879 -38.96 26.93 17.73
C VAL A 879 -38.62 25.89 16.63
N HIS A 880 -38.40 24.64 17.03
CA HIS A 880 -38.07 23.56 16.10
C HIS A 880 -38.52 22.21 16.64
N ILE A 881 -38.95 21.32 15.70
CA ILE A 881 -39.20 19.90 15.95
C ILE A 881 -38.52 19.10 14.85
N ASN A 882 -37.88 17.99 15.25
CA ASN A 882 -37.37 16.95 14.37
C ASN A 882 -37.71 15.58 14.97
N ALA A 883 -37.92 14.58 14.12
CA ALA A 883 -38.13 13.21 14.55
C ALA A 883 -37.48 12.26 13.55
N GLY A 884 -37.05 11.10 13.99
CA GLY A 884 -36.41 10.11 13.18
C GLY A 884 -36.03 8.87 13.98
N VAL A 885 -35.07 8.14 13.51
CA VAL A 885 -34.56 6.90 14.12
C VAL A 885 -33.09 7.11 14.49
N LEU A 886 -32.75 6.86 15.76
CA LEU A 886 -31.35 6.72 16.19
C LEU A 886 -30.91 5.29 15.89
N ASP A 887 -29.75 5.18 15.30
CA ASP A 887 -29.04 3.89 15.22
C ASP A 887 -28.32 3.56 16.54
N LYS A 888 -27.95 2.30 16.71
CA LYS A 888 -27.05 1.88 17.78
C LYS A 888 -25.71 2.62 17.64
N GLY A 889 -25.20 3.19 18.76
CA GLY A 889 -23.93 3.92 18.80
C GLY A 889 -24.11 5.44 18.71
N LEU A 890 -23.07 6.11 18.19
CA LEU A 890 -23.05 7.55 18.00
C LEU A 890 -23.91 7.96 16.80
N ASN A 891 -24.75 8.97 17.01
CA ASN A 891 -25.59 9.57 15.99
C ASN A 891 -25.33 11.06 15.90
N TYR A 892 -25.30 11.58 14.69
CA TYR A 892 -25.14 12.98 14.38
C TYR A 892 -26.38 13.48 13.69
N ILE A 893 -27.07 14.45 14.31
CA ILE A 893 -28.27 15.06 13.77
C ILE A 893 -27.97 16.49 13.44
N ASP A 894 -27.94 16.81 12.16
CA ASP A 894 -27.71 18.16 11.67
C ASP A 894 -28.91 19.05 11.93
N TYR A 895 -28.66 20.22 12.50
CA TYR A 895 -29.64 21.26 12.64
C TYR A 895 -29.14 22.59 12.09
N ASN A 896 -29.83 23.10 11.09
CA ASN A 896 -29.45 24.33 10.40
C ASN A 896 -29.90 25.61 11.09
N LEU A 897 -30.32 25.54 12.36
CA LEU A 897 -30.76 26.63 13.22
C LEU A 897 -31.93 27.44 12.66
N ARG A 898 -32.75 26.87 11.81
CA ARG A 898 -33.96 27.51 11.28
C ARG A 898 -35.17 27.24 12.16
N TYR A 899 -36.03 28.26 12.23
CA TYR A 899 -37.36 28.05 12.74
C TYR A 899 -38.15 27.13 11.79
N ASN A 900 -38.87 26.15 12.31
CA ASN A 900 -39.82 25.38 11.52
C ASN A 900 -41.29 25.80 11.86
N ASN A 901 -41.47 26.93 12.56
CA ASN A 901 -42.75 27.56 12.78
C ASN A 901 -42.74 28.99 12.20
N ASN A 902 -43.51 29.23 11.15
CA ASN A 902 -43.56 30.51 10.43
C ASN A 902 -44.15 31.67 11.25
N ASP A 903 -44.99 31.40 12.27
CA ASP A 903 -45.61 32.43 13.08
C ASP A 903 -44.61 33.04 14.08
N LEU A 904 -43.62 32.23 14.55
CA LEU A 904 -42.55 32.71 15.41
C LEU A 904 -41.51 33.54 14.64
N LYS A 905 -41.31 33.26 13.40
CA LYS A 905 -40.40 33.95 12.50
C LYS A 905 -40.76 35.43 12.35
N LYS A 906 -42.03 35.77 12.22
CA LYS A 906 -42.56 37.14 12.09
C LYS A 906 -42.45 37.97 13.36
N SER A 907 -42.31 37.31 14.55
CA SER A 907 -42.32 38.02 15.85
C SER A 907 -40.93 38.39 16.41
N LEU A 908 -39.85 37.82 15.84
CA LEU A 908 -38.53 37.89 16.48
C LEU A 908 -37.45 38.71 15.75
N ASP A 909 -37.46 38.92 14.46
CA ASP A 909 -36.58 39.77 13.66
C ASP A 909 -36.71 39.58 12.15
N ASN A 910 -37.71 38.88 11.73
CA ASN A 910 -37.97 38.51 10.32
C ASN A 910 -36.85 37.61 9.70
N SER A 911 -35.99 37.03 10.53
CA SER A 911 -34.93 36.11 10.12
C SER A 911 -35.44 34.67 10.07
N ASP A 912 -34.95 33.90 9.14
CA ASP A 912 -35.23 32.44 9.06
C ASP A 912 -34.51 31.65 10.15
N TYR A 913 -33.51 32.24 10.81
CA TYR A 913 -32.61 31.56 11.76
C TYR A 913 -32.86 32.06 13.19
N LEU A 914 -32.57 31.17 14.16
CA LEU A 914 -32.72 31.44 15.57
C LEU A 914 -32.00 32.75 15.97
N ALA A 915 -32.68 33.57 16.75
CA ALA A 915 -32.14 34.80 17.30
C ALA A 915 -31.10 34.55 18.41
N LYS A 916 -30.33 35.56 18.80
CA LYS A 916 -29.47 35.49 19.96
C LYS A 916 -30.30 35.20 21.22
N GLY A 917 -29.87 34.27 22.04
CA GLY A 917 -30.59 33.86 23.26
C GLY A 917 -30.19 32.45 23.72
N SER A 918 -30.82 32.03 24.81
CA SER A 918 -30.70 30.68 25.37
C SER A 918 -31.85 29.82 24.86
N TYR A 919 -31.51 28.57 24.56
CA TYR A 919 -32.43 27.59 24.01
C TYR A 919 -32.32 26.29 24.78
N LYS A 920 -33.41 25.52 24.84
CA LYS A 920 -33.48 24.22 25.45
C LYS A 920 -33.82 23.18 24.35
N LEU A 921 -32.95 22.20 24.18
CA LEU A 921 -33.22 21.01 23.40
C LEU A 921 -33.82 19.95 24.33
N LEU A 922 -34.98 19.40 23.97
CA LEU A 922 -35.64 18.29 24.60
C LEU A 922 -35.62 17.10 23.64
N LEU A 923 -34.85 16.07 23.97
CA LEU A 923 -34.88 14.79 23.28
C LEU A 923 -35.88 13.88 24.00
N THR A 924 -36.86 13.34 23.30
CA THR A 924 -37.85 12.41 23.83
C THR A 924 -37.73 11.07 23.13
N VAL A 925 -37.61 10.00 23.90
CA VAL A 925 -37.53 8.60 23.47
C VAL A 925 -38.37 7.75 24.44
N ASN A 926 -39.33 6.97 23.96
CA ASN A 926 -40.21 6.09 24.78
C ASN A 926 -40.77 6.78 26.03
N ASN A 927 -41.25 7.99 25.92
CA ASN A 927 -41.77 8.84 27.01
C ASN A 927 -40.74 9.34 28.02
N ASN A 928 -39.48 9.03 27.89
CA ASN A 928 -38.38 9.63 28.66
C ASN A 928 -37.85 10.84 27.89
N SER A 929 -37.50 11.91 28.63
CA SER A 929 -36.99 13.13 28.02
C SER A 929 -35.67 13.52 28.67
N ILE A 930 -34.70 13.91 27.82
CA ILE A 930 -33.39 14.47 28.22
C ILE A 930 -33.36 15.92 27.72
N GLU A 931 -33.03 16.85 28.64
CA GLU A 931 -32.91 18.28 28.33
C GLU A 931 -31.43 18.68 28.26
N LYS A 932 -31.08 19.48 27.25
CA LYS A 932 -29.79 20.15 27.11
C LYS A 932 -29.99 21.61 26.75
N GLU A 933 -29.16 22.48 27.34
CA GLU A 933 -29.18 23.92 27.04
C GLU A 933 -28.04 24.31 26.09
N PHE A 934 -28.30 25.29 25.24
CA PHE A 934 -27.28 25.90 24.38
C PHE A 934 -27.61 27.37 24.16
N LYS A 935 -26.60 28.16 23.75
CA LYS A 935 -26.77 29.62 23.52
C LYS A 935 -26.37 29.98 22.09
N ILE A 936 -27.12 30.90 21.53
CA ILE A 936 -26.71 31.63 20.33
C ILE A 936 -26.24 33.00 20.79
N LYS A 937 -24.92 33.25 20.67
CA LYS A 937 -24.23 34.44 21.17
C LYS A 937 -24.12 35.55 20.12
#